data_b17e3e330b176fd83e951bfd63b443e3
#
_entry.id   b17e3e330b176fd83e951bfd63b443e3
#
_cell.length_a   1.000
_cell.length_b   1.000
_cell.length_c   1.000
_cell.angle_alpha   90.00
_cell.angle_beta   90.00
_cell.angle_gamma   90.00
#
_symmetry.space_group_name_H-M   'P 1'
#
loop_
_entity.id
_entity.type
_entity.pdbx_description
1 polymer ?
#
loop_
_entity_poly.entity_id
_entity_poly.type
_entity_poly.pdbx_seq_one_letter_code
_entity_poly.pdbx_strand_id
1 'polypeptide(L)'
;MVRVGSLTDLSLVNKDLRDNKTQMTPNEQLQAIYERCHELYPEEERIYNKIMGQLAECGIRQLQPEDLSPEQAEYLRKHLKERVVPYLSPQIINSRHPFPHLENGALYVLARLVSDEEGGAKSKTTESKGKKKGKNIGADDATFGLIPLPHQAKRVIKLPGEGTQYILLEHAIKTIVDEVFSMYTTKRASVICVTRNADIDPNDGTEEDLDYDYREHMKRMLKKRARLAPVRLETDTPLSSATEKFLLKRLDLKPCQSYVTSVPLDMGYAWGLSSMIDSELARDITNEPFTPQWPACFDKKRPIMEQVAERDALLAYPYESMDPFISLLREAANDPSVFSIKITLYRLASQSHLAEALVTAAENGKEVTALFELRARFDESNNIEWSQRFEQAGANVIYGFHDFKVHSKICTIARHTENGIQYITQLGTGNYNEKTSRLYTDFSFITTDEGIGKDAAKFFRNMSLENASDEYQKLSVAPLQIKPMILHKIDEQIALAKSGKPNGLSFKTNSITDKDIIDKIAEASQAGVKTTLFVRGISCLVPGVEGYTENVEVVSIVGRLLEHSRIYGFGPRDNREIYLSSADLMTRNMEKRVEIAWPIYDPELKERVNEYLDISLSDTAKLRMLKNDLEYTPLEFFCSENADGSTESFDSQAYLIQKARDDYRHASELREEEEARRAELARIERMKAAEEEERKAREEAKAKEAAEEACRKAAEEAAELKAKAEAEAKAKAEAEAELVALKKAQEEAEAAALKAKAEAEAKARAEAEAELAALKKAQQEAEAQRIAAEKAAEEAEINIPRGLEEIEPGVAGPATNTAEVNAQKVDARPIVLSPSLERKVEEAADKAAIQLVPKKPSLWQRIKFLFTGRLD
;
A
#
# COMPACT_ATOMS: atom_id res chain seq x y z
N MET A 1 17.23 -18.33 -12.48
CA MET A 1 17.81 -16.99 -12.66
C MET A 1 18.73 -16.57 -11.51
N VAL A 2 18.15 -16.11 -10.38
CA VAL A 2 18.92 -15.57 -9.24
C VAL A 2 19.78 -16.64 -8.56
N ARG A 3 19.17 -17.77 -8.12
CA ARG A 3 19.91 -18.80 -7.39
C ARG A 3 21.07 -19.40 -8.22
N VAL A 4 20.82 -19.67 -9.49
CA VAL A 4 21.87 -20.19 -10.40
C VAL A 4 22.96 -19.15 -10.61
N GLY A 5 22.60 -17.85 -10.78
CA GLY A 5 23.57 -16.77 -10.89
C GLY A 5 24.45 -16.67 -9.65
N SER A 6 23.85 -16.49 -8.46
CA SER A 6 24.58 -16.41 -7.19
C SER A 6 25.47 -17.63 -6.92
N LEU A 7 24.97 -18.84 -7.21
CA LEU A 7 25.76 -20.06 -7.03
C LEU A 7 26.92 -20.15 -8.04
N THR A 8 26.71 -19.66 -9.27
CA THR A 8 27.78 -19.59 -10.29
C THR A 8 28.88 -18.67 -9.82
N ASP A 9 28.53 -17.45 -9.38
CA ASP A 9 29.50 -16.46 -8.89
C ASP A 9 30.22 -17.00 -7.64
N LEU A 10 29.46 -17.59 -6.70
CA LEU A 10 30.03 -18.21 -5.50
C LEU A 10 30.99 -19.38 -5.83
N SER A 11 30.68 -20.16 -6.85
CA SER A 11 31.55 -21.26 -7.30
C SER A 11 32.89 -20.79 -7.85
N LEU A 12 32.97 -19.56 -8.31
CA LEU A 12 34.24 -18.95 -8.80
C LEU A 12 35.07 -18.41 -7.62
N VAL A 13 34.42 -17.89 -6.58
CA VAL A 13 35.08 -17.26 -5.43
C VAL A 13 35.47 -18.29 -4.36
N ASN A 14 34.56 -19.19 -4.01
CA ASN A 14 34.78 -20.18 -2.96
C ASN A 14 34.08 -21.52 -3.29
N LYS A 15 34.84 -22.43 -3.92
CA LYS A 15 34.34 -23.69 -4.43
C LYS A 15 33.94 -24.68 -3.33
N ASP A 16 34.56 -24.56 -2.16
CA ASP A 16 34.43 -25.53 -1.07
C ASP A 16 33.45 -25.04 0.02
N LEU A 17 32.87 -23.85 -0.15
CA LEU A 17 31.86 -23.36 0.77
C LEU A 17 30.65 -24.28 0.75
N ARG A 18 30.26 -24.78 1.95
CA ARG A 18 29.09 -25.63 2.10
C ARG A 18 27.90 -24.84 2.60
N ASP A 19 26.77 -25.06 1.96
CA ASP A 19 25.49 -24.54 2.44
C ASP A 19 25.15 -25.11 3.80
N ASN A 20 24.73 -24.26 4.74
CA ASN A 20 24.47 -24.69 6.14
C ASN A 20 23.26 -25.62 6.29
N LYS A 21 22.38 -25.70 5.30
CA LYS A 21 21.15 -26.51 5.31
C LYS A 21 21.36 -27.85 4.63
N THR A 22 21.94 -27.85 3.44
CA THR A 22 22.08 -29.00 2.58
C THR A 22 23.48 -29.65 2.67
N GLN A 23 24.46 -28.95 3.22
CA GLN A 23 25.89 -29.33 3.24
C GLN A 23 26.50 -29.48 1.83
N MET A 24 25.77 -29.05 0.78
CA MET A 24 26.24 -29.11 -0.60
C MET A 24 27.11 -27.90 -0.93
N THR A 25 28.13 -28.13 -1.73
CA THR A 25 28.94 -27.06 -2.38
C THR A 25 28.11 -26.33 -3.42
N PRO A 26 28.53 -25.12 -3.88
CA PRO A 26 27.83 -24.41 -4.95
C PRO A 26 27.71 -25.23 -6.24
N ASN A 27 28.74 -25.99 -6.59
CA ASN A 27 28.71 -26.83 -7.79
C ASN A 27 27.77 -28.03 -7.65
N GLU A 28 27.71 -28.67 -6.49
CA GLU A 28 26.77 -29.76 -6.22
C GLU A 28 25.34 -29.25 -6.28
N GLN A 29 25.05 -28.06 -5.71
CA GLN A 29 23.73 -27.44 -5.80
C GLN A 29 23.36 -27.09 -7.26
N LEU A 30 24.28 -26.51 -8.04
CA LEU A 30 24.05 -26.19 -9.47
C LEU A 30 23.72 -27.46 -10.24
N GLN A 31 24.49 -28.54 -10.04
CA GLN A 31 24.25 -29.81 -10.70
C GLN A 31 22.86 -30.38 -10.38
N ALA A 32 22.49 -30.41 -9.10
CA ALA A 32 21.17 -30.87 -8.68
C ALA A 32 20.03 -30.01 -9.25
N ILE A 33 20.22 -28.68 -9.35
CA ILE A 33 19.26 -27.78 -9.97
C ILE A 33 19.09 -28.11 -11.45
N TYR A 34 20.19 -28.31 -12.19
CA TYR A 34 20.10 -28.60 -13.62
C TYR A 34 19.44 -29.97 -13.87
N GLU A 35 19.78 -30.99 -13.12
CA GLU A 35 19.16 -32.31 -13.20
C GLU A 35 17.65 -32.21 -12.96
N ARG A 36 17.25 -31.55 -11.87
CA ARG A 36 15.83 -31.38 -11.56
C ARG A 36 15.09 -30.56 -12.63
N CYS A 37 15.70 -29.53 -13.18
CA CYS A 37 15.12 -28.79 -14.30
C CYS A 37 14.88 -29.68 -15.51
N HIS A 38 15.82 -30.53 -15.90
CA HIS A 38 15.66 -31.47 -17.01
C HIS A 38 14.52 -32.48 -16.79
N GLU A 39 14.19 -32.83 -15.54
CA GLU A 39 13.02 -33.66 -15.21
C GLU A 39 11.72 -32.87 -15.32
N LEU A 40 11.72 -31.58 -14.95
CA LEU A 40 10.52 -30.74 -14.92
C LEU A 40 10.03 -30.31 -16.32
N TYR A 41 10.92 -30.09 -17.29
CA TYR A 41 10.53 -29.66 -18.64
C TYR A 41 9.56 -30.64 -19.35
N PRO A 42 9.80 -31.98 -19.35
CA PRO A 42 8.83 -32.91 -19.90
C PRO A 42 7.49 -32.92 -19.17
N GLU A 43 7.48 -32.69 -17.87
CA GLU A 43 6.25 -32.59 -17.11
C GLU A 43 5.46 -31.31 -17.46
N GLU A 44 6.14 -30.18 -17.59
CA GLU A 44 5.55 -28.93 -18.07
C GLU A 44 4.91 -29.10 -19.46
N GLU A 45 5.62 -29.75 -20.39
CA GLU A 45 5.07 -30.07 -21.72
C GLU A 45 3.81 -30.92 -21.64
N ARG A 46 3.82 -31.96 -20.82
CA ARG A 46 2.65 -32.84 -20.63
C ARG A 46 1.43 -32.05 -20.12
N ILE A 47 1.64 -31.17 -19.11
CA ILE A 47 0.60 -30.34 -18.54
C ILE A 47 0.09 -29.33 -19.60
N TYR A 48 1.00 -28.64 -20.27
CA TYR A 48 0.70 -27.67 -21.31
C TYR A 48 -0.15 -28.31 -22.42
N ASN A 49 0.28 -29.44 -22.96
CA ASN A 49 -0.42 -30.16 -24.03
C ASN A 49 -1.81 -30.63 -23.59
N LYS A 50 -1.96 -31.06 -22.33
CA LYS A 50 -3.28 -31.40 -21.77
C LYS A 50 -4.21 -30.19 -21.73
N ILE A 51 -3.73 -29.05 -21.27
CA ILE A 51 -4.52 -27.80 -21.22
C ILE A 51 -4.87 -27.34 -22.65
N MET A 52 -3.92 -27.37 -23.58
CA MET A 52 -4.16 -26.97 -24.97
C MET A 52 -5.18 -27.90 -25.66
N GLY A 53 -5.17 -29.19 -25.33
CA GLY A 53 -6.18 -30.15 -25.79
C GLY A 53 -7.59 -29.78 -25.29
N GLN A 54 -7.72 -29.48 -24.01
CA GLN A 54 -8.99 -29.05 -23.42
C GLN A 54 -9.50 -27.71 -24.01
N LEU A 55 -8.58 -26.76 -24.23
CA LEU A 55 -8.91 -25.49 -24.90
C LEU A 55 -9.39 -25.73 -26.34
N ALA A 56 -8.77 -26.67 -27.06
CA ALA A 56 -9.16 -27.02 -28.41
C ALA A 56 -10.57 -27.65 -28.46
N GLU A 57 -10.96 -28.45 -27.46
CA GLU A 57 -12.33 -28.96 -27.28
C GLU A 57 -13.33 -27.83 -27.09
N CYS A 58 -12.91 -26.75 -26.41
CA CYS A 58 -13.70 -25.52 -26.25
C CYS A 58 -13.63 -24.58 -27.48
N GLY A 59 -13.01 -24.98 -28.59
CA GLY A 59 -12.92 -24.16 -29.79
C GLY A 59 -11.80 -23.11 -29.79
N ILE A 60 -10.85 -23.19 -28.85
CA ILE A 60 -9.69 -22.30 -28.79
C ILE A 60 -8.46 -23.08 -29.22
N ARG A 61 -7.88 -22.74 -30.38
CA ARG A 61 -6.78 -23.49 -30.97
C ARG A 61 -5.59 -22.62 -31.28
N GLN A 62 -4.43 -23.01 -30.73
CA GLN A 62 -3.14 -22.49 -31.15
C GLN A 62 -2.67 -23.32 -32.35
N LEU A 63 -2.41 -22.68 -33.50
CA LEU A 63 -1.92 -23.34 -34.68
C LEU A 63 -0.42 -23.16 -34.81
N GLN A 64 0.23 -24.18 -35.39
CA GLN A 64 1.62 -24.11 -35.86
C GLN A 64 1.65 -23.76 -37.33
N PRO A 65 2.78 -23.33 -37.90
CA PRO A 65 2.89 -23.04 -39.33
C PRO A 65 2.43 -24.18 -40.25
N GLU A 66 2.63 -25.40 -39.81
CA GLU A 66 2.29 -26.63 -40.55
C GLU A 66 0.78 -26.93 -40.56
N ASP A 67 0.04 -26.39 -39.60
CA ASP A 67 -1.41 -26.64 -39.39
C ASP A 67 -2.29 -25.63 -40.13
N LEU A 68 -1.68 -24.62 -40.76
CA LEU A 68 -2.40 -23.53 -41.43
C LEU A 68 -3.12 -23.99 -42.70
N SER A 69 -4.40 -23.67 -42.82
CA SER A 69 -5.09 -23.78 -44.10
C SER A 69 -4.50 -22.81 -45.15
N PRO A 70 -4.68 -23.03 -46.43
CA PRO A 70 -4.21 -22.11 -47.48
C PRO A 70 -4.73 -20.68 -47.29
N GLU A 71 -5.99 -20.52 -46.85
CA GLU A 71 -6.61 -19.22 -46.56
C GLU A 71 -5.94 -18.54 -45.35
N GLN A 72 -5.69 -19.30 -44.30
CA GLN A 72 -5.01 -18.80 -43.08
C GLN A 72 -3.57 -18.41 -43.39
N ALA A 73 -2.88 -19.19 -44.19
CA ALA A 73 -1.51 -18.90 -44.60
C ALA A 73 -1.42 -17.62 -45.43
N GLU A 74 -2.39 -17.41 -46.37
CA GLU A 74 -2.46 -16.17 -47.16
C GLU A 74 -2.77 -14.96 -46.27
N TYR A 75 -3.78 -15.09 -45.38
CA TYR A 75 -4.11 -14.06 -44.40
C TYR A 75 -2.89 -13.69 -43.52
N LEU A 76 -2.19 -14.71 -42.99
CA LEU A 76 -1.04 -14.52 -42.13
C LEU A 76 0.09 -13.82 -42.88
N ARG A 77 0.38 -14.24 -44.14
CA ARG A 77 1.41 -13.62 -44.97
C ARG A 77 1.14 -12.14 -45.21
N LYS A 78 -0.11 -11.80 -45.53
CA LYS A 78 -0.53 -10.42 -45.69
C LYS A 78 -0.37 -9.63 -44.39
N HIS A 79 -0.84 -10.18 -43.29
CA HIS A 79 -0.73 -9.55 -41.95
C HIS A 79 0.74 -9.30 -41.56
N LEU A 80 1.61 -10.30 -41.76
CA LEU A 80 3.04 -10.17 -41.47
C LEU A 80 3.69 -9.09 -42.34
N LYS A 81 3.41 -9.06 -43.62
CA LYS A 81 3.99 -8.11 -44.57
C LYS A 81 3.60 -6.67 -44.21
N GLU A 82 2.35 -6.42 -43.84
CA GLU A 82 1.81 -5.08 -43.55
C GLU A 82 2.14 -4.59 -42.17
N ARG A 83 2.13 -5.49 -41.15
CA ARG A 83 2.14 -5.11 -39.75
C ARG A 83 3.31 -5.57 -38.91
N VAL A 84 4.13 -6.51 -39.42
CA VAL A 84 5.26 -7.07 -38.69
C VAL A 84 6.59 -6.78 -39.36
N VAL A 85 6.70 -7.06 -40.66
CA VAL A 85 7.95 -6.88 -41.44
C VAL A 85 8.54 -5.47 -41.28
N PRO A 86 7.76 -4.35 -41.25
CA PRO A 86 8.36 -3.03 -41.11
C PRO A 86 9.09 -2.82 -39.78
N TYR A 87 8.83 -3.66 -38.76
CA TYR A 87 9.44 -3.56 -37.41
C TYR A 87 10.56 -4.59 -37.23
N LEU A 88 10.78 -5.51 -38.17
CA LEU A 88 11.82 -6.53 -38.05
C LEU A 88 13.20 -5.89 -38.17
N SER A 89 14.13 -6.32 -37.34
CA SER A 89 15.54 -5.93 -37.38
C SER A 89 16.42 -7.17 -37.49
N PRO A 90 16.42 -7.86 -38.67
CA PRO A 90 17.18 -9.08 -38.86
C PRO A 90 18.69 -8.81 -38.85
N GLN A 91 19.44 -9.75 -38.30
CA GLN A 91 20.89 -9.69 -38.20
C GLN A 91 21.52 -10.97 -38.77
N ILE A 92 22.64 -10.83 -39.45
CA ILE A 92 23.46 -11.97 -39.91
C ILE A 92 24.58 -12.18 -38.88
N ILE A 93 24.78 -13.43 -38.50
CA ILE A 93 25.84 -13.85 -37.57
C ILE A 93 26.78 -14.81 -38.33
N ASN A 94 28.03 -14.43 -38.47
CA ASN A 94 29.07 -15.26 -39.09
C ASN A 94 30.46 -14.81 -38.60
N SER A 95 31.52 -15.26 -39.23
CA SER A 95 32.89 -14.89 -38.91
C SER A 95 33.20 -13.39 -39.05
N ARG A 96 32.41 -12.65 -39.86
CA ARG A 96 32.57 -11.20 -40.12
C ARG A 96 31.65 -10.34 -39.26
N HIS A 97 30.52 -10.89 -38.76
CA HIS A 97 29.53 -10.19 -37.97
C HIS A 97 29.54 -10.80 -36.56
N PRO A 98 29.85 -10.01 -35.52
CA PRO A 98 29.92 -10.52 -34.15
C PRO A 98 28.57 -11.03 -33.68
N PHE A 99 28.62 -11.97 -32.72
CA PHE A 99 27.41 -12.45 -32.06
C PHE A 99 26.77 -11.30 -31.23
N PRO A 100 25.49 -10.96 -31.46
CA PRO A 100 24.86 -9.87 -30.79
C PRO A 100 24.60 -10.19 -29.31
N HIS A 101 24.39 -9.14 -28.52
CA HIS A 101 23.90 -9.29 -27.18
C HIS A 101 22.43 -9.71 -27.21
N LEU A 102 22.11 -10.90 -26.67
CA LEU A 102 20.72 -11.32 -26.46
C LEU A 102 20.21 -10.81 -25.13
N GLU A 103 19.08 -10.10 -25.18
CA GLU A 103 18.44 -9.55 -23.98
C GLU A 103 17.84 -10.67 -23.12
N ASN A 104 17.78 -10.43 -21.80
CA ASN A 104 17.23 -11.39 -20.86
C ASN A 104 15.73 -11.62 -21.09
N GLY A 105 15.34 -12.88 -21.33
CA GLY A 105 13.95 -13.29 -21.55
C GLY A 105 13.34 -12.85 -22.88
N ALA A 106 14.11 -12.17 -23.76
CA ALA A 106 13.63 -11.80 -25.09
C ALA A 106 13.63 -13.01 -26.02
N LEU A 107 12.65 -13.06 -26.90
CA LEU A 107 12.50 -14.11 -27.89
C LEU A 107 13.17 -13.72 -29.20
N TYR A 108 13.85 -14.69 -29.85
CA TYR A 108 14.50 -14.52 -31.13
C TYR A 108 14.18 -15.72 -32.02
N VAL A 109 13.96 -15.46 -33.29
CA VAL A 109 13.98 -16.52 -34.32
C VAL A 109 15.40 -16.66 -34.87
N LEU A 110 16.02 -17.78 -34.58
CA LEU A 110 17.35 -18.15 -35.11
C LEU A 110 17.20 -19.06 -36.31
N ALA A 111 17.75 -18.65 -37.44
CA ALA A 111 17.76 -19.41 -38.67
C ALA A 111 19.18 -19.84 -39.06
N ARG A 112 19.38 -21.10 -39.42
CA ARG A 112 20.61 -21.52 -40.04
C ARG A 112 20.54 -21.25 -41.53
N LEU A 113 21.43 -20.41 -42.03
CA LEU A 113 21.45 -19.93 -43.39
C LEU A 113 22.57 -20.62 -44.17
N VAL A 114 22.31 -20.91 -45.48
CA VAL A 114 23.29 -21.41 -46.46
C VAL A 114 23.23 -20.50 -47.68
N SER A 115 24.36 -20.01 -48.16
CA SER A 115 24.40 -19.18 -49.36
C SER A 115 23.97 -19.97 -50.58
N ASP A 116 23.20 -19.35 -51.50
CA ASP A 116 22.72 -20.01 -52.71
C ASP A 116 23.88 -20.38 -53.64
N GLU A 117 25.05 -19.75 -53.53
CA GLU A 117 26.25 -20.12 -54.25
C GLU A 117 26.81 -21.50 -53.86
N GLU A 118 26.61 -21.95 -52.61
CA GLU A 118 27.00 -23.29 -52.16
C GLU A 118 25.94 -24.37 -52.47
N GLY A 119 24.66 -23.98 -52.62
CA GLY A 119 23.55 -24.88 -52.95
C GLY A 119 23.35 -25.14 -54.44
N GLY A 120 23.88 -24.31 -55.32
CA GLY A 120 23.65 -24.32 -56.77
C GLY A 120 24.53 -25.25 -57.63
N ALA A 121 25.43 -26.00 -57.03
CA ALA A 121 26.25 -26.99 -57.80
C ALA A 121 25.47 -28.28 -58.09
N LYS A 122 24.35 -28.19 -58.82
CA LYS A 122 23.78 -29.33 -59.55
C LYS A 122 24.50 -29.47 -60.88
N SER A 123 25.44 -30.44 -60.91
CA SER A 123 25.70 -31.32 -61.99
C SER A 123 25.83 -30.72 -63.44
N LYS A 124 27.04 -30.38 -63.86
CA LYS A 124 27.46 -30.71 -65.14
C LYS A 124 28.69 -31.65 -65.06
N THR A 125 28.45 -32.89 -65.43
CA THR A 125 29.40 -33.96 -65.58
C THR A 125 30.62 -33.53 -66.37
N THR A 126 31.81 -33.56 -65.76
CA THR A 126 33.04 -33.93 -66.42
C THR A 126 33.95 -34.65 -65.43
N GLU A 127 34.25 -35.91 -65.72
CA GLU A 127 35.14 -36.77 -64.98
C GLU A 127 36.52 -36.15 -64.85
N SER A 128 36.95 -35.83 -63.65
CA SER A 128 38.34 -35.80 -63.26
C SER A 128 38.55 -36.36 -61.88
N LYS A 129 39.21 -37.49 -61.79
CA LYS A 129 39.64 -38.18 -60.58
C LYS A 129 40.54 -37.27 -59.75
N GLY A 130 40.08 -36.76 -58.73
CA GLY A 130 40.88 -36.13 -57.67
C GLY A 130 40.14 -36.24 -56.29
N LYS A 131 40.63 -37.11 -55.43
CA LYS A 131 40.16 -37.25 -54.01
C LYS A 131 40.28 -35.90 -53.30
N LYS A 132 39.24 -35.07 -53.27
CA LYS A 132 39.13 -34.00 -52.32
C LYS A 132 38.43 -34.58 -51.09
N LYS A 133 39.17 -34.73 -49.94
CA LYS A 133 38.67 -34.93 -48.63
C LYS A 133 37.64 -33.82 -48.42
N GLY A 134 36.38 -34.18 -48.11
CA GLY A 134 35.35 -33.23 -47.69
C GLY A 134 35.90 -32.46 -46.52
N LYS A 135 36.08 -31.15 -46.67
CA LYS A 135 36.30 -30.25 -45.55
C LYS A 135 35.03 -30.29 -44.71
N ASN A 136 35.12 -30.89 -43.54
CA ASN A 136 34.14 -30.61 -42.48
C ASN A 136 34.21 -29.10 -42.28
N ILE A 137 33.17 -28.35 -42.70
CA ILE A 137 32.99 -26.93 -42.41
C ILE A 137 32.88 -26.89 -40.89
N GLY A 138 33.87 -26.34 -40.24
CA GLY A 138 33.89 -26.19 -38.79
C GLY A 138 32.65 -25.38 -38.32
N ALA A 139 32.18 -25.62 -37.12
CA ALA A 139 31.04 -24.90 -36.56
C ALA A 139 31.22 -23.37 -36.55
N ASP A 140 32.45 -22.88 -36.63
CA ASP A 140 32.80 -21.46 -36.64
C ASP A 140 32.59 -20.78 -38.03
N ASP A 141 32.37 -21.56 -39.10
CA ASP A 141 32.12 -21.04 -40.49
C ASP A 141 30.62 -21.03 -40.84
N ALA A 142 29.75 -21.40 -39.92
CA ALA A 142 28.30 -21.40 -40.15
C ALA A 142 27.72 -19.98 -40.14
N THR A 143 26.80 -19.69 -41.08
CA THR A 143 26.04 -18.43 -41.10
C THR A 143 24.67 -18.63 -40.47
N PHE A 144 24.29 -17.71 -39.58
CA PHE A 144 22.98 -17.68 -38.94
C PHE A 144 22.29 -16.35 -39.19
N GLY A 145 20.97 -16.39 -39.36
CA GLY A 145 20.08 -15.24 -39.27
C GLY A 145 19.44 -15.17 -37.89
N LEU A 146 19.37 -14.01 -37.32
CA LEU A 146 18.71 -13.75 -36.03
C LEU A 146 17.69 -12.66 -36.23
N ILE A 147 16.45 -12.91 -35.80
CA ILE A 147 15.36 -11.96 -35.86
C ILE A 147 14.84 -11.75 -34.42
N PRO A 148 15.08 -10.60 -33.79
CA PRO A 148 14.42 -10.23 -32.53
C PRO A 148 12.92 -10.11 -32.76
N LEU A 149 12.10 -10.59 -31.81
CA LEU A 149 10.67 -10.33 -31.85
C LEU A 149 10.42 -8.83 -31.58
N PRO A 150 9.67 -8.13 -32.45
CA PRO A 150 9.41 -6.71 -32.28
C PRO A 150 8.38 -6.47 -31.18
N HIS A 151 8.70 -5.63 -30.19
CA HIS A 151 7.81 -5.26 -29.09
C HIS A 151 6.55 -4.51 -29.54
N GLN A 152 6.57 -3.88 -30.73
CA GLN A 152 5.46 -3.13 -31.30
C GLN A 152 4.38 -4.04 -31.91
N ALA A 153 4.70 -5.28 -32.24
CA ALA A 153 3.76 -6.23 -32.81
C ALA A 153 3.03 -7.02 -31.70
N LYS A 154 1.75 -7.25 -31.90
CA LYS A 154 0.98 -8.14 -31.01
C LYS A 154 1.52 -9.57 -31.13
N ARG A 155 1.82 -10.20 -30.00
CA ARG A 155 2.38 -11.54 -29.97
C ARG A 155 1.38 -12.63 -30.37
N VAL A 156 0.08 -12.41 -30.14
CA VAL A 156 -0.99 -13.31 -30.54
C VAL A 156 -1.67 -12.77 -31.79
N ILE A 157 -1.65 -13.52 -32.88
CA ILE A 157 -2.28 -13.18 -34.17
C ILE A 157 -3.51 -14.07 -34.33
N LYS A 158 -4.71 -13.47 -34.24
CA LYS A 158 -5.98 -14.17 -34.52
C LYS A 158 -6.06 -14.50 -36.02
N LEU A 159 -6.43 -15.74 -36.29
CA LEU A 159 -6.58 -16.27 -37.64
C LEU A 159 -8.06 -16.40 -38.03
N PRO A 160 -8.43 -16.33 -39.31
CA PRO A 160 -9.79 -16.64 -39.74
C PRO A 160 -10.12 -18.12 -39.54
N GLY A 161 -11.36 -18.43 -39.27
CA GLY A 161 -11.86 -19.80 -39.06
C GLY A 161 -12.92 -19.88 -37.95
N GLU A 162 -13.43 -21.08 -37.72
CA GLU A 162 -14.40 -21.33 -36.65
C GLU A 162 -13.72 -21.26 -35.27
N GLY A 163 -14.41 -20.67 -34.28
CA GLY A 163 -13.89 -20.49 -32.94
C GLY A 163 -12.78 -19.45 -32.85
N THR A 164 -11.93 -19.59 -31.86
CA THR A 164 -10.77 -18.72 -31.64
C THR A 164 -9.50 -19.46 -32.07
N GLN A 165 -9.09 -19.24 -33.31
CA GLN A 165 -7.83 -19.78 -33.84
C GLN A 165 -6.76 -18.69 -33.84
N TYR A 166 -5.56 -19.03 -33.40
CA TYR A 166 -4.45 -18.09 -33.35
C TYR A 166 -3.11 -18.75 -33.56
N ILE A 167 -2.12 -17.93 -33.95
CA ILE A 167 -0.71 -18.29 -34.01
C ILE A 167 0.12 -17.30 -33.22
N LEU A 168 1.19 -17.77 -32.60
CA LEU A 168 2.15 -16.90 -31.93
C LEU A 168 3.09 -16.24 -32.95
N LEU A 169 3.46 -14.99 -32.67
CA LEU A 169 4.28 -14.15 -33.56
C LEU A 169 5.61 -14.82 -33.89
N GLU A 170 6.26 -15.46 -32.91
CA GLU A 170 7.52 -16.20 -33.11
C GLU A 170 7.36 -17.34 -34.12
N HIS A 171 6.25 -18.07 -34.09
CA HIS A 171 5.97 -19.13 -35.06
C HIS A 171 5.55 -18.54 -36.41
N ALA A 172 4.79 -17.45 -36.40
CA ALA A 172 4.42 -16.75 -37.62
C ALA A 172 5.65 -16.21 -38.36
N ILE A 173 6.63 -15.63 -37.66
CA ILE A 173 7.87 -15.14 -38.28
C ILE A 173 8.67 -16.29 -38.95
N LYS A 174 8.62 -17.52 -38.42
CA LYS A 174 9.27 -18.67 -39.04
C LYS A 174 8.79 -18.90 -40.48
N THR A 175 7.53 -18.56 -40.81
CA THR A 175 6.97 -18.75 -42.15
C THR A 175 7.54 -17.81 -43.20
N ILE A 176 8.13 -16.69 -42.76
CA ILE A 176 8.69 -15.67 -43.70
C ILE A 176 10.20 -15.51 -43.59
N VAL A 177 10.90 -16.40 -42.87
CA VAL A 177 12.36 -16.31 -42.68
C VAL A 177 13.11 -16.27 -44.00
N ASP A 178 12.68 -17.08 -45.01
CA ASP A 178 13.29 -17.09 -46.35
C ASP A 178 13.07 -15.77 -47.10
N GLU A 179 11.93 -15.09 -46.84
CA GLU A 179 11.68 -13.76 -47.44
C GLU A 179 12.54 -12.68 -46.76
N VAL A 180 12.75 -12.80 -45.46
CA VAL A 180 13.58 -11.85 -44.68
C VAL A 180 15.06 -12.00 -45.04
N PHE A 181 15.54 -13.24 -45.26
CA PHE A 181 16.93 -13.54 -45.65
C PHE A 181 17.01 -14.01 -47.08
N SER A 182 16.41 -13.29 -48.02
CA SER A 182 16.21 -13.67 -49.43
C SER A 182 17.46 -14.02 -50.23
N MET A 183 18.67 -13.71 -49.72
CA MET A 183 19.96 -14.09 -50.29
C MET A 183 20.50 -15.44 -49.78
N TYR A 184 19.72 -16.12 -48.95
CA TYR A 184 20.11 -17.38 -48.31
C TYR A 184 18.97 -18.37 -48.37
N THR A 185 19.29 -19.65 -48.37
CA THR A 185 18.33 -20.73 -48.13
C THR A 185 18.33 -21.10 -46.64
N THR A 186 17.18 -21.07 -46.00
CA THR A 186 17.01 -21.47 -44.57
C THR A 186 16.99 -22.99 -44.48
N LYS A 187 17.89 -23.55 -43.70
CA LYS A 187 17.89 -25.00 -43.42
C LYS A 187 16.98 -25.35 -42.26
N ARG A 188 16.91 -24.50 -41.28
CA ARG A 188 16.08 -24.66 -40.06
C ARG A 188 15.94 -23.33 -39.34
N ALA A 189 14.73 -23.06 -38.84
CA ALA A 189 14.46 -21.94 -37.97
C ALA A 189 13.96 -22.45 -36.62
N SER A 190 14.46 -21.88 -35.52
CA SER A 190 14.09 -22.22 -34.15
C SER A 190 13.88 -20.94 -33.35
N VAL A 191 12.92 -20.95 -32.42
CA VAL A 191 12.79 -19.87 -31.44
C VAL A 191 13.78 -20.12 -30.32
N ILE A 192 14.50 -19.11 -29.91
CA ILE A 192 15.45 -19.19 -28.78
C ILE A 192 15.16 -18.10 -27.76
N CYS A 193 15.41 -18.41 -26.51
CA CYS A 193 15.35 -17.49 -25.39
C CYS A 193 16.58 -17.67 -24.50
N VAL A 194 17.16 -16.57 -24.03
CA VAL A 194 18.29 -16.60 -23.10
C VAL A 194 17.87 -16.00 -21.78
N THR A 195 18.01 -16.76 -20.71
CA THR A 195 17.89 -16.25 -19.37
C THR A 195 19.27 -15.85 -18.84
N ARG A 196 19.38 -14.62 -18.33
CA ARG A 196 20.60 -14.09 -17.73
C ARG A 196 20.53 -14.09 -16.21
N ASN A 197 21.69 -14.04 -15.57
CA ASN A 197 21.78 -13.74 -14.15
C ASN A 197 21.04 -12.42 -13.87
N ALA A 198 20.23 -12.40 -12.82
CA ALA A 198 19.49 -11.20 -12.41
C ALA A 198 19.88 -10.77 -10.98
N ASP A 199 20.88 -11.42 -10.41
CA ASP A 199 21.39 -11.06 -9.10
C ASP A 199 22.37 -9.90 -9.26
N ILE A 200 22.00 -8.76 -8.72
CA ILE A 200 22.89 -7.60 -8.62
C ILE A 200 23.10 -7.39 -7.14
N ASP A 201 24.36 -7.36 -6.72
CA ASP A 201 24.70 -6.78 -5.44
C ASP A 201 24.75 -5.25 -5.62
N PRO A 202 23.86 -4.49 -4.97
CA PRO A 202 23.91 -3.02 -5.01
C PRO A 202 25.22 -2.46 -4.44
N ASN A 203 25.95 -3.28 -3.68
CA ASN A 203 27.22 -2.93 -3.05
C ASN A 203 28.43 -3.20 -3.97
N ASP A 204 28.18 -3.70 -5.18
CA ASP A 204 29.20 -4.00 -6.21
C ASP A 204 29.68 -2.71 -6.90
N GLY A 205 30.15 -1.74 -6.11
CA GLY A 205 30.73 -0.48 -6.53
C GLY A 205 31.97 -0.17 -5.70
N THR A 206 32.95 0.50 -6.31
CA THR A 206 34.08 1.08 -5.54
C THR A 206 33.54 2.19 -4.63
N GLU A 207 34.19 2.43 -3.49
CA GLU A 207 33.83 3.53 -2.56
C GLU A 207 33.73 4.90 -3.26
N GLU A 208 34.42 5.10 -4.36
CA GLU A 208 34.33 6.28 -5.23
C GLU A 208 32.98 6.41 -5.96
N ASP A 209 32.20 5.32 -6.14
CA ASP A 209 30.86 5.34 -6.74
C ASP A 209 29.75 5.72 -5.72
N LEU A 210 30.04 5.75 -4.43
CA LEU A 210 29.07 6.05 -3.35
C LEU A 210 28.80 7.55 -3.15
N ASP A 211 29.63 8.43 -3.74
CA ASP A 211 29.44 9.89 -3.68
C ASP A 211 28.32 10.43 -4.58
N TYR A 212 27.59 9.52 -5.28
CA TYR A 212 26.51 9.88 -6.20
C TYR A 212 25.14 9.53 -5.61
N ASP A 213 24.11 10.25 -6.07
CA ASP A 213 22.71 9.93 -5.84
C ASP A 213 22.45 8.42 -6.04
N TYR A 214 21.96 7.74 -4.99
CA TYR A 214 21.70 6.30 -4.98
C TYR A 214 20.81 5.85 -6.14
N ARG A 215 19.92 6.71 -6.63
CA ARG A 215 19.08 6.45 -7.83
C ARG A 215 19.93 6.34 -9.09
N GLU A 216 20.90 7.21 -9.27
CA GLU A 216 21.80 7.16 -10.43
C GLU A 216 22.70 5.92 -10.36
N HIS A 217 23.14 5.55 -9.17
CA HIS A 217 23.81 4.27 -8.93
C HIS A 217 22.91 3.11 -9.35
N MET A 218 21.66 3.04 -8.88
CA MET A 218 20.70 2.00 -9.26
C MET A 218 20.41 1.98 -10.77
N LYS A 219 20.25 3.11 -11.42
CA LYS A 219 20.10 3.19 -12.89
C LYS A 219 21.31 2.60 -13.63
N ARG A 220 22.53 2.89 -13.15
CA ARG A 220 23.76 2.30 -13.72
C ARG A 220 23.81 0.80 -13.49
N MET A 221 23.44 0.34 -12.29
CA MET A 221 23.38 -1.08 -11.97
C MET A 221 22.32 -1.81 -12.82
N LEU A 222 21.16 -1.21 -13.08
CA LEU A 222 20.16 -1.78 -13.98
C LEU A 222 20.69 -1.94 -15.41
N LYS A 223 21.47 -0.99 -15.90
CA LYS A 223 22.16 -1.12 -17.19
C LYS A 223 23.22 -2.22 -17.19
N LYS A 224 23.97 -2.38 -16.08
CA LYS A 224 24.92 -3.50 -15.92
C LYS A 224 24.18 -4.84 -15.88
N ARG A 225 23.01 -4.93 -15.18
CA ARG A 225 22.19 -6.15 -15.09
C ARG A 225 21.80 -6.70 -16.46
N ALA A 226 21.43 -5.85 -17.38
CA ALA A 226 21.08 -6.27 -18.75
C ALA A 226 22.22 -7.03 -19.43
N ARG A 227 23.45 -6.89 -18.96
CA ARG A 227 24.66 -7.49 -19.54
C ARG A 227 25.25 -8.64 -18.71
N LEU A 228 24.58 -9.03 -17.60
CA LEU A 228 25.06 -10.14 -16.77
C LEU A 228 25.13 -11.45 -17.55
N ALA A 229 25.93 -12.39 -17.07
CA ALA A 229 26.18 -13.67 -17.74
C ALA A 229 24.90 -14.47 -18.03
N PRO A 230 24.77 -15.11 -19.20
CA PRO A 230 23.72 -16.08 -19.45
C PRO A 230 23.80 -17.24 -18.44
N VAL A 231 22.64 -17.75 -18.03
CA VAL A 231 22.52 -18.89 -17.11
C VAL A 231 21.70 -20.04 -17.69
N ARG A 232 20.91 -19.77 -18.75
CA ARG A 232 20.06 -20.76 -19.41
C ARG A 232 19.83 -20.39 -20.89
N LEU A 233 19.85 -21.37 -21.76
CA LEU A 233 19.38 -21.29 -23.14
C LEU A 233 18.14 -22.19 -23.29
N GLU A 234 17.06 -21.67 -23.83
CA GLU A 234 15.84 -22.40 -24.15
C GLU A 234 15.60 -22.35 -25.65
N THR A 235 15.09 -23.45 -26.22
CA THR A 235 14.75 -23.53 -27.64
C THR A 235 13.45 -24.29 -27.85
N ASP A 236 12.63 -23.85 -28.81
CA ASP A 236 11.33 -24.48 -29.10
C ASP A 236 11.48 -25.82 -29.88
N THR A 237 12.61 -26.06 -30.45
CA THR A 237 12.90 -27.28 -31.19
C THR A 237 14.35 -27.72 -30.98
N PRO A 238 14.66 -29.02 -31.02
CA PRO A 238 16.02 -29.50 -30.89
C PRO A 238 16.94 -28.86 -31.94
N LEU A 239 18.04 -28.29 -31.54
CA LEU A 239 19.05 -27.74 -32.43
C LEU A 239 19.95 -28.82 -33.03
N SER A 240 20.58 -28.54 -34.19
CA SER A 240 21.65 -29.41 -34.60
C SER A 240 22.84 -29.33 -33.64
N SER A 241 23.56 -30.42 -33.43
CA SER A 241 24.71 -30.45 -32.50
C SER A 241 25.75 -29.35 -32.81
N ALA A 242 25.92 -28.98 -34.13
CA ALA A 242 26.81 -27.89 -34.50
C ALA A 242 26.26 -26.51 -34.09
N THR A 243 24.91 -26.27 -34.24
CA THR A 243 24.27 -25.03 -33.87
C THR A 243 24.27 -24.86 -32.33
N GLU A 244 23.93 -25.93 -31.61
CA GLU A 244 23.93 -25.92 -30.17
C GLU A 244 25.34 -25.62 -29.62
N LYS A 245 26.37 -26.33 -30.09
CA LYS A 245 27.77 -26.07 -29.70
C LYS A 245 28.18 -24.63 -29.95
N PHE A 246 27.75 -24.08 -31.11
CA PHE A 246 28.05 -22.70 -31.46
C PHE A 246 27.41 -21.74 -30.46
N LEU A 247 26.11 -21.88 -30.15
CA LEU A 247 25.41 -21.02 -29.20
C LEU A 247 25.99 -21.14 -27.79
N LEU A 248 26.20 -22.35 -27.30
CA LEU A 248 26.76 -22.59 -25.96
C LEU A 248 28.14 -21.96 -25.80
N LYS A 249 28.99 -22.08 -26.82
CA LYS A 249 30.31 -21.43 -26.86
C LYS A 249 30.20 -19.90 -26.83
N ARG A 250 29.27 -19.31 -27.59
CA ARG A 250 29.06 -17.85 -27.66
C ARG A 250 28.44 -17.26 -26.42
N LEU A 251 27.62 -18.04 -25.75
CA LEU A 251 26.90 -17.64 -24.50
C LEU A 251 27.67 -18.05 -23.26
N ASP A 252 28.80 -18.75 -23.38
CA ASP A 252 29.55 -19.31 -22.25
C ASP A 252 28.68 -20.20 -21.32
N LEU A 253 27.87 -21.08 -21.96
CA LEU A 253 26.99 -22.03 -21.29
C LEU A 253 27.49 -23.46 -21.45
N LYS A 254 27.17 -24.29 -20.41
CA LYS A 254 27.38 -25.73 -20.44
C LYS A 254 26.18 -26.45 -21.09
N PRO A 255 26.34 -27.67 -21.62
CA PRO A 255 25.22 -28.45 -22.16
C PRO A 255 24.04 -28.65 -21.20
N CYS A 256 24.29 -28.80 -19.89
CA CYS A 256 23.27 -28.93 -18.87
C CYS A 256 22.43 -27.67 -18.66
N GLN A 257 22.80 -26.55 -19.27
CA GLN A 257 22.07 -25.27 -19.22
C GLN A 257 21.25 -25.01 -20.51
N SER A 258 21.18 -25.98 -21.42
CA SER A 258 20.40 -25.94 -22.64
C SER A 258 19.15 -26.80 -22.48
N TYR A 259 17.98 -26.22 -22.75
CA TYR A 259 16.68 -26.87 -22.61
C TYR A 259 15.89 -26.76 -23.91
N VAL A 260 15.22 -27.85 -24.25
CA VAL A 260 14.33 -27.91 -25.43
C VAL A 260 12.91 -28.14 -24.91
N THR A 261 11.95 -27.35 -25.36
CA THR A 261 10.55 -27.51 -24.98
C THR A 261 9.60 -27.05 -26.08
N SER A 262 8.51 -27.77 -26.27
CA SER A 262 7.40 -27.36 -27.13
C SER A 262 6.48 -26.31 -26.50
N VAL A 263 6.63 -26.06 -25.22
CA VAL A 263 5.91 -24.97 -24.53
C VAL A 263 6.45 -23.63 -25.04
N PRO A 264 5.59 -22.63 -25.30
CA PRO A 264 6.06 -21.29 -25.69
C PRO A 264 7.05 -20.73 -24.66
N LEU A 265 8.22 -20.31 -25.11
CA LEU A 265 9.35 -19.90 -24.25
C LEU A 265 9.05 -18.66 -23.37
N ASP A 266 7.94 -18.00 -23.60
CA ASP A 266 7.35 -16.98 -22.75
C ASP A 266 5.84 -17.15 -22.73
N MET A 267 5.30 -17.49 -21.57
CA MET A 267 3.85 -17.69 -21.35
C MET A 267 3.06 -16.39 -21.20
N GLY A 268 3.70 -15.23 -21.25
CA GLY A 268 3.05 -13.92 -21.11
C GLY A 268 1.96 -13.64 -22.15
N TYR A 269 1.97 -14.34 -23.28
CA TYR A 269 0.93 -14.24 -24.31
C TYR A 269 -0.47 -14.66 -23.78
N ALA A 270 -0.51 -15.58 -22.81
CA ALA A 270 -1.76 -16.13 -22.27
C ALA A 270 -2.64 -15.06 -21.59
N TRP A 271 -2.03 -13.98 -21.06
CA TRP A 271 -2.79 -12.85 -20.50
C TRP A 271 -3.67 -12.13 -21.53
N GLY A 272 -3.31 -12.21 -22.81
CA GLY A 272 -4.07 -11.59 -23.89
C GLY A 272 -5.19 -12.47 -24.47
N LEU A 273 -5.19 -13.78 -24.19
CA LEU A 273 -6.12 -14.72 -24.80
C LEU A 273 -7.57 -14.45 -24.42
N SER A 274 -7.85 -14.17 -23.16
CA SER A 274 -9.22 -13.92 -22.66
C SER A 274 -9.94 -12.79 -23.42
N SER A 275 -9.19 -11.79 -23.90
CA SER A 275 -9.74 -10.67 -24.67
C SER A 275 -10.09 -11.02 -26.13
N MET A 276 -9.70 -12.20 -26.61
CA MET A 276 -9.91 -12.67 -27.99
C MET A 276 -11.00 -13.73 -28.10
N ILE A 277 -11.44 -14.26 -26.98
CA ILE A 277 -12.47 -15.31 -26.88
C ILE A 277 -13.84 -14.65 -26.98
N ASP A 278 -14.77 -15.29 -27.66
CA ASP A 278 -16.16 -14.82 -27.75
C ASP A 278 -16.81 -14.79 -26.36
N SER A 279 -17.67 -13.80 -26.13
CA SER A 279 -18.25 -13.55 -24.80
C SER A 279 -19.13 -14.70 -24.27
N GLU A 280 -19.73 -15.51 -25.13
CA GLU A 280 -20.48 -16.72 -24.75
C GLU A 280 -19.52 -17.79 -24.23
N LEU A 281 -18.51 -18.13 -25.01
CA LEU A 281 -17.50 -19.11 -24.62
C LEU A 281 -16.73 -18.65 -23.38
N ALA A 282 -16.43 -17.36 -23.27
CA ALA A 282 -15.74 -16.80 -22.10
C ALA A 282 -16.48 -17.03 -20.79
N ARG A 283 -17.83 -17.00 -20.78
CA ARG A 283 -18.62 -17.28 -19.57
C ARG A 283 -18.44 -18.70 -19.07
N ASP A 284 -18.28 -19.67 -20.00
CA ASP A 284 -18.22 -21.09 -19.63
C ASP A 284 -16.83 -21.51 -19.13
N ILE A 285 -15.77 -20.81 -19.59
CA ILE A 285 -14.38 -21.21 -19.32
C ILE A 285 -13.58 -20.23 -18.47
N THR A 286 -14.16 -19.08 -18.11
CA THR A 286 -13.51 -18.11 -17.23
C THR A 286 -14.31 -17.95 -15.93
N ASN A 287 -13.59 -17.57 -14.87
CA ASN A 287 -14.28 -17.20 -13.64
C ASN A 287 -15.19 -15.99 -13.88
N GLU A 288 -16.34 -15.94 -13.21
CA GLU A 288 -17.17 -14.73 -13.20
C GLU A 288 -16.36 -13.51 -12.80
N PRO A 289 -16.53 -12.35 -13.48
CA PRO A 289 -15.88 -11.13 -13.08
C PRO A 289 -16.20 -10.79 -11.61
N PHE A 290 -15.15 -10.47 -10.86
CA PHE A 290 -15.27 -10.12 -9.45
C PHE A 290 -14.72 -8.71 -9.24
N THR A 291 -15.50 -7.90 -8.52
CA THR A 291 -15.08 -6.58 -8.05
C THR A 291 -14.99 -6.62 -6.53
N PRO A 292 -13.84 -6.26 -5.93
CA PRO A 292 -13.70 -6.15 -4.49
C PRO A 292 -14.81 -5.28 -3.89
N GLN A 293 -15.41 -5.74 -2.81
CA GLN A 293 -16.51 -5.04 -2.17
C GLN A 293 -15.98 -3.95 -1.22
N TRP A 294 -16.77 -2.92 -1.00
CA TRP A 294 -16.48 -1.99 0.07
C TRP A 294 -16.62 -2.71 1.41
N PRO A 295 -15.63 -2.60 2.34
CA PRO A 295 -15.67 -3.33 3.60
C PRO A 295 -16.91 -2.99 4.43
N ALA A 296 -17.56 -4.02 4.97
CA ALA A 296 -18.75 -3.86 5.80
C ALA A 296 -18.50 -2.99 7.06
N CYS A 297 -17.26 -2.93 7.54
CA CYS A 297 -16.89 -2.13 8.71
C CYS A 297 -16.89 -0.61 8.47
N PHE A 298 -16.92 -0.14 7.21
CA PHE A 298 -16.88 1.28 6.88
C PHE A 298 -18.16 1.78 6.21
N ASP A 299 -18.66 2.90 6.67
CA ASP A 299 -19.70 3.66 5.99
C ASP A 299 -19.08 4.61 4.94
N LYS A 300 -19.52 4.48 3.68
CA LYS A 300 -19.04 5.33 2.58
C LYS A 300 -19.41 6.82 2.73
N LYS A 301 -20.42 7.12 3.54
CA LYS A 301 -20.92 8.49 3.72
C LYS A 301 -20.15 9.25 4.82
N ARG A 302 -19.36 8.54 5.62
CA ARG A 302 -18.58 9.11 6.72
C ARG A 302 -17.09 9.12 6.41
N PRO A 303 -16.34 10.12 6.90
CA PRO A 303 -14.88 10.11 6.80
C PRO A 303 -14.28 8.83 7.42
N ILE A 304 -13.34 8.21 6.73
CA ILE A 304 -12.67 6.99 7.22
C ILE A 304 -11.87 7.29 8.49
N MET A 305 -11.24 8.46 8.54
CA MET A 305 -10.42 8.90 9.68
C MET A 305 -11.23 8.97 11.00
N GLU A 306 -12.50 9.38 10.93
CA GLU A 306 -13.40 9.38 12.09
C GLU A 306 -13.74 7.95 12.52
N GLN A 307 -14.07 7.08 11.55
CA GLN A 307 -14.50 5.72 11.83
C GLN A 307 -13.37 4.86 12.41
N VAL A 308 -12.14 5.06 11.95
CA VAL A 308 -10.95 4.39 12.53
C VAL A 308 -10.67 4.88 13.94
N ALA A 309 -10.99 6.14 14.27
CA ALA A 309 -10.86 6.65 15.63
C ALA A 309 -11.86 6.00 16.62
N GLU A 310 -12.99 5.48 16.12
CA GLU A 310 -14.01 4.79 16.92
C GLU A 310 -13.63 3.33 17.20
N ARG A 311 -13.00 2.64 16.23
CA ARG A 311 -12.63 1.23 16.35
C ARG A 311 -11.55 0.82 15.32
N ASP A 312 -10.77 -0.19 15.67
CA ASP A 312 -9.83 -0.82 14.76
C ASP A 312 -10.56 -1.45 13.56
N ALA A 313 -9.91 -1.47 12.41
CA ALA A 313 -10.43 -2.08 11.20
C ALA A 313 -9.45 -3.07 10.58
N LEU A 314 -9.97 -4.20 10.10
CA LEU A 314 -9.21 -5.21 9.38
C LEU A 314 -9.87 -5.44 8.02
N LEU A 315 -9.15 -5.15 6.94
CA LEU A 315 -9.60 -5.38 5.56
C LEU A 315 -8.98 -6.66 5.03
N ALA A 316 -9.77 -7.46 4.33
CA ALA A 316 -9.32 -8.72 3.73
C ALA A 316 -9.33 -8.60 2.19
N TYR A 317 -8.16 -8.28 1.61
CA TYR A 317 -7.99 -8.25 0.15
C TYR A 317 -7.95 -9.67 -0.43
N PRO A 318 -8.38 -9.88 -1.68
CA PRO A 318 -9.05 -8.97 -2.59
C PRO A 318 -10.57 -8.95 -2.43
N TYR A 319 -11.12 -9.70 -1.46
CA TYR A 319 -12.56 -9.79 -1.21
C TYR A 319 -13.15 -8.40 -0.92
N GLU A 320 -12.41 -7.63 -0.16
CA GLU A 320 -12.68 -6.23 0.14
C GLU A 320 -11.73 -5.30 -0.61
N SER A 321 -12.20 -4.08 -0.87
CA SER A 321 -11.45 -3.07 -1.62
C SER A 321 -10.37 -2.37 -0.77
N MET A 322 -9.29 -1.96 -1.42
CA MET A 322 -8.27 -1.07 -0.86
C MET A 322 -8.75 0.40 -0.82
N ASP A 323 -9.88 0.74 -1.45
CA ASP A 323 -10.36 2.11 -1.58
C ASP A 323 -10.53 2.85 -0.25
N PRO A 324 -10.98 2.24 0.88
CA PRO A 324 -11.02 2.93 2.17
C PRO A 324 -9.65 3.42 2.64
N PHE A 325 -8.58 2.65 2.43
CA PHE A 325 -7.24 3.10 2.78
C PHE A 325 -6.77 4.26 1.89
N ILE A 326 -7.08 4.21 0.59
CA ILE A 326 -6.80 5.32 -0.32
C ILE A 326 -7.61 6.56 0.07
N SER A 327 -8.88 6.40 0.49
CA SER A 327 -9.73 7.48 0.99
C SER A 327 -9.16 8.09 2.28
N LEU A 328 -8.70 7.26 3.22
CA LEU A 328 -8.02 7.71 4.43
C LEU A 328 -6.81 8.61 4.11
N LEU A 329 -6.00 8.23 3.12
CA LEU A 329 -4.84 9.05 2.71
C LEU A 329 -5.28 10.37 2.04
N ARG A 330 -6.36 10.36 1.26
CA ARG A 330 -6.94 11.57 0.65
C ARG A 330 -7.53 12.51 1.70
N GLU A 331 -8.21 11.96 2.70
CA GLU A 331 -8.71 12.71 3.87
C GLU A 331 -7.53 13.34 4.60
N ALA A 332 -6.52 12.53 4.94
CA ALA A 332 -5.31 13.01 5.62
C ALA A 332 -4.54 14.09 4.84
N ALA A 333 -4.51 14.01 3.51
CA ALA A 333 -3.88 15.03 2.66
C ALA A 333 -4.57 16.40 2.77
N ASN A 334 -5.88 16.45 3.05
CA ASN A 334 -6.68 17.66 3.07
C ASN A 334 -7.06 18.12 4.49
N ASP A 335 -6.96 17.27 5.50
CA ASP A 335 -7.32 17.61 6.88
C ASP A 335 -6.26 18.52 7.52
N PRO A 336 -6.61 19.74 7.96
CA PRO A 336 -5.65 20.67 8.58
C PRO A 336 -5.07 20.16 9.90
N SER A 337 -5.73 19.23 10.59
CA SER A 337 -5.22 18.64 11.82
C SER A 337 -4.04 17.68 11.57
N VAL A 338 -3.94 17.10 10.39
CA VAL A 338 -2.85 16.20 9.99
C VAL A 338 -1.60 17.01 9.66
N PHE A 339 -0.50 16.67 10.28
CA PHE A 339 0.79 17.34 10.05
C PHE A 339 1.87 16.43 9.45
N SER A 340 1.76 15.10 9.64
CA SER A 340 2.78 14.16 9.12
C SER A 340 2.15 12.86 8.61
N ILE A 341 2.65 12.34 7.48
CA ILE A 341 2.32 11.03 6.91
C ILE A 341 3.62 10.32 6.56
N LYS A 342 3.82 9.10 7.09
CA LYS A 342 5.02 8.30 6.84
C LYS A 342 4.63 6.93 6.30
N ILE A 343 5.31 6.46 5.24
CA ILE A 343 4.94 5.21 4.56
C ILE A 343 6.17 4.50 3.98
N THR A 344 6.10 3.16 3.95
CA THR A 344 7.08 2.33 3.22
C THR A 344 6.50 1.92 1.86
N LEU A 345 7.28 2.05 0.78
CA LEU A 345 6.87 1.76 -0.59
C LEU A 345 7.82 0.75 -1.23
N TYR A 346 7.34 -0.48 -1.42
CA TYR A 346 8.11 -1.57 -2.03
C TYR A 346 7.77 -1.78 -3.51
N ARG A 347 6.48 -1.82 -3.85
CA ARG A 347 5.95 -1.98 -5.21
C ARG A 347 4.73 -1.09 -5.39
N LEU A 348 4.86 -0.07 -6.22
CA LEU A 348 3.75 0.80 -6.60
C LEU A 348 3.19 0.39 -7.97
N ALA A 349 1.91 0.63 -8.19
CA ALA A 349 1.36 0.60 -9.53
C ALA A 349 1.95 1.75 -10.38
N SER A 350 2.06 1.56 -11.69
CA SER A 350 2.52 2.63 -12.59
C SER A 350 1.60 3.85 -12.58
N GLN A 351 0.30 3.61 -12.33
CA GLN A 351 -0.70 4.64 -12.02
C GLN A 351 -1.25 4.28 -10.64
N SER A 352 -0.82 4.99 -9.61
CA SER A 352 -1.18 4.70 -8.22
C SER A 352 -1.90 5.89 -7.61
N HIS A 353 -3.19 5.71 -7.30
CA HIS A 353 -3.99 6.71 -6.58
C HIS A 353 -3.51 6.91 -5.14
N LEU A 354 -2.94 5.87 -4.54
CA LEU A 354 -2.30 5.95 -3.24
C LEU A 354 -1.11 6.93 -3.29
N ALA A 355 -0.23 6.75 -4.27
CA ALA A 355 0.94 7.62 -4.44
C ALA A 355 0.52 9.07 -4.78
N GLU A 356 -0.52 9.24 -5.60
CA GLU A 356 -1.08 10.57 -5.90
C GLU A 356 -1.63 11.27 -4.65
N ALA A 357 -2.32 10.55 -3.75
CA ALA A 357 -2.80 11.12 -2.50
C ALA A 357 -1.65 11.60 -1.59
N LEU A 358 -0.53 10.87 -1.55
CA LEU A 358 0.67 11.25 -0.80
C LEU A 358 1.40 12.44 -1.41
N VAL A 359 1.49 12.51 -2.74
CA VAL A 359 2.01 13.69 -3.47
C VAL A 359 1.16 14.91 -3.13
N THR A 360 -0.18 14.80 -3.21
CA THR A 360 -1.11 15.87 -2.82
C THR A 360 -0.91 16.29 -1.36
N ALA A 361 -0.68 15.35 -0.44
CA ALA A 361 -0.40 15.67 0.95
C ALA A 361 0.87 16.53 1.11
N ALA A 362 1.95 16.19 0.39
CA ALA A 362 3.19 16.97 0.39
C ALA A 362 2.99 18.38 -0.20
N GLU A 363 2.28 18.48 -1.34
CA GLU A 363 1.92 19.76 -1.96
C GLU A 363 1.05 20.63 -1.05
N ASN A 364 0.19 20.03 -0.21
CA ASN A 364 -0.60 20.69 0.83
C ASN A 364 0.20 21.06 2.09
N GLY A 365 1.53 20.87 2.08
CA GLY A 365 2.42 21.25 3.17
C GLY A 365 2.49 20.27 4.35
N LYS A 366 2.01 19.03 4.18
CA LYS A 366 2.19 17.98 5.18
C LYS A 366 3.62 17.45 5.15
N GLU A 367 4.19 17.09 6.30
CA GLU A 367 5.46 16.35 6.37
C GLU A 367 5.24 14.93 5.84
N VAL A 368 5.49 14.68 4.56
CA VAL A 368 5.42 13.34 3.98
C VAL A 368 6.80 12.71 3.96
N THR A 369 6.96 11.55 4.62
CA THR A 369 8.18 10.74 4.55
C THR A 369 7.85 9.42 3.84
N ALA A 370 8.46 9.19 2.69
CA ALA A 370 8.27 7.99 1.88
C ALA A 370 9.58 7.19 1.79
N LEU A 371 9.57 5.97 2.32
CA LEU A 371 10.68 5.05 2.17
C LEU A 371 10.47 4.21 0.92
N PHE A 372 11.30 4.41 -0.10
CA PHE A 372 11.30 3.64 -1.33
C PHE A 372 12.36 2.53 -1.31
N GLU A 373 11.95 1.28 -1.48
CA GLU A 373 12.88 0.17 -1.69
C GLU A 373 13.19 0.05 -3.20
N LEU A 374 14.33 0.59 -3.63
CA LEU A 374 14.74 0.57 -5.04
C LEU A 374 15.24 -0.80 -5.52
N ARG A 375 15.49 -1.74 -4.62
CA ARG A 375 15.90 -3.12 -4.95
C ARG A 375 14.69 -4.08 -5.11
N ALA A 376 13.48 -3.53 -5.31
CA ALA A 376 12.30 -4.30 -5.65
C ALA A 376 12.42 -4.81 -7.09
N ARG A 377 12.78 -6.09 -7.27
CA ARG A 377 13.09 -6.68 -8.58
C ARG A 377 11.95 -6.48 -9.57
N PHE A 378 12.29 -6.01 -10.78
CA PHE A 378 11.41 -5.70 -11.91
C PHE A 378 10.55 -4.43 -11.76
N ASP A 379 10.55 -3.79 -10.58
CA ASP A 379 9.82 -2.54 -10.33
C ASP A 379 10.78 -1.35 -10.08
N GLU A 380 12.07 -1.57 -10.22
CA GLU A 380 13.10 -0.58 -9.88
C GLU A 380 12.90 0.74 -10.64
N SER A 381 12.67 0.68 -11.95
CA SER A 381 12.47 1.88 -12.77
C SER A 381 11.22 2.65 -12.37
N ASN A 382 10.11 1.95 -12.13
CA ASN A 382 8.86 2.54 -11.68
C ASN A 382 9.01 3.20 -10.29
N ASN A 383 9.73 2.56 -9.37
CA ASN A 383 9.99 3.12 -8.04
C ASN A 383 10.91 4.34 -8.12
N ILE A 384 11.88 4.36 -9.03
CA ILE A 384 12.74 5.53 -9.28
C ILE A 384 11.91 6.72 -9.81
N GLU A 385 11.00 6.49 -10.76
CA GLU A 385 10.14 7.54 -11.32
C GLU A 385 9.22 8.12 -10.24
N TRP A 386 8.58 7.27 -9.42
CA TRP A 386 7.76 7.73 -8.31
C TRP A 386 8.57 8.49 -7.26
N SER A 387 9.76 8.01 -6.89
CA SER A 387 10.59 8.70 -5.89
C SER A 387 10.95 10.11 -6.34
N GLN A 388 11.26 10.32 -7.62
CA GLN A 388 11.52 11.66 -8.18
C GLN A 388 10.29 12.57 -8.09
N ARG A 389 9.09 12.03 -8.37
CA ARG A 389 7.85 12.78 -8.26
C ARG A 389 7.54 13.19 -6.82
N PHE A 390 7.81 12.32 -5.84
CA PHE A 390 7.67 12.64 -4.42
C PHE A 390 8.62 13.76 -3.98
N GLU A 391 9.88 13.71 -4.38
CA GLU A 391 10.85 14.78 -4.07
C GLU A 391 10.43 16.11 -4.69
N GLN A 392 9.96 16.11 -5.94
CA GLN A 392 9.45 17.30 -6.62
C GLN A 392 8.25 17.92 -5.90
N ALA A 393 7.42 17.11 -5.26
CA ALA A 393 6.30 17.57 -4.42
C ALA A 393 6.74 18.05 -3.02
N GLY A 394 8.02 17.94 -2.66
CA GLY A 394 8.54 18.35 -1.37
C GLY A 394 8.50 17.27 -0.28
N ALA A 395 8.22 16.02 -0.63
CA ALA A 395 8.27 14.92 0.32
C ALA A 395 9.73 14.53 0.67
N ASN A 396 9.93 14.06 1.90
CA ASN A 396 11.19 13.47 2.33
C ASN A 396 11.26 12.01 1.85
N VAL A 397 12.21 11.71 0.94
CA VAL A 397 12.40 10.39 0.37
C VAL A 397 13.59 9.69 1.01
N ILE A 398 13.38 8.46 1.49
CA ILE A 398 14.41 7.59 2.07
C ILE A 398 14.55 6.35 1.18
N TYR A 399 15.77 5.91 0.91
CA TYR A 399 16.06 4.75 0.05
C TYR A 399 16.42 3.47 0.81
N GLY A 400 15.97 3.36 2.06
CA GLY A 400 16.18 2.18 2.89
C GLY A 400 17.60 2.04 3.42
N PHE A 401 18.00 0.80 3.73
CA PHE A 401 19.32 0.45 4.29
C PHE A 401 20.27 -0.06 3.22
N HIS A 402 21.55 0.12 3.46
CA HIS A 402 22.59 -0.51 2.66
C HIS A 402 22.51 -2.05 2.74
N ASP A 403 22.43 -2.62 3.94
CA ASP A 403 22.55 -4.06 4.17
C ASP A 403 21.22 -4.82 4.18
N PHE A 404 20.10 -4.13 4.46
CA PHE A 404 18.79 -4.77 4.60
C PHE A 404 17.80 -4.24 3.56
N LYS A 405 17.04 -5.16 2.94
CA LYS A 405 15.90 -4.76 2.12
C LYS A 405 14.71 -4.44 3.01
N VAL A 406 14.10 -3.28 2.83
CA VAL A 406 12.86 -2.93 3.54
C VAL A 406 11.67 -3.56 2.82
N HIS A 407 11.02 -4.51 3.50
CA HIS A 407 9.86 -5.21 2.93
C HIS A 407 8.60 -5.07 3.80
N SER A 408 8.69 -4.33 4.89
CA SER A 408 7.54 -3.96 5.73
C SER A 408 6.51 -3.14 4.97
N LYS A 409 5.23 -3.24 5.37
CA LYS A 409 4.13 -2.45 4.85
C LYS A 409 3.50 -1.74 6.04
N ILE A 410 3.93 -0.52 6.24
CA ILE A 410 3.53 0.33 7.37
C ILE A 410 3.30 1.76 6.87
N CYS A 411 2.17 2.33 7.28
CA CYS A 411 1.85 3.72 7.07
C CYS A 411 1.37 4.31 8.40
N THR A 412 1.84 5.49 8.77
CA THR A 412 1.36 6.20 9.95
C THR A 412 1.03 7.65 9.61
N ILE A 413 -0.13 8.09 10.04
CA ILE A 413 -0.64 9.45 9.92
C ILE A 413 -0.64 10.04 11.32
N ALA A 414 -0.02 11.21 11.50
CA ALA A 414 -0.02 11.91 12.78
C ALA A 414 -0.86 13.18 12.66
N ARG A 415 -1.80 13.35 13.59
CA ARG A 415 -2.69 14.52 13.65
C ARG A 415 -2.78 15.12 15.04
N HIS A 416 -3.10 16.40 15.11
CA HIS A 416 -3.44 17.09 16.34
C HIS A 416 -4.90 16.81 16.70
N THR A 417 -5.14 16.51 17.98
CA THR A 417 -6.47 16.42 18.60
C THR A 417 -6.50 17.26 19.87
N GLU A 418 -7.66 17.43 20.45
CA GLU A 418 -7.79 18.10 21.76
C GLU A 418 -6.97 17.42 22.87
N ASN A 419 -6.74 16.10 22.75
CA ASN A 419 -6.00 15.29 23.72
C ASN A 419 -4.50 15.15 23.37
N GLY A 420 -3.99 15.86 22.37
CA GLY A 420 -2.60 15.79 21.92
C GLY A 420 -2.43 15.15 20.55
N ILE A 421 -1.32 14.48 20.32
CA ILE A 421 -1.03 13.82 19.03
C ILE A 421 -1.68 12.44 19.00
N GLN A 422 -2.49 12.21 17.98
CA GLN A 422 -3.04 10.90 17.64
C GLN A 422 -2.35 10.33 16.41
N TYR A 423 -2.02 9.05 16.49
CA TYR A 423 -1.52 8.29 15.36
C TYR A 423 -2.66 7.43 14.80
N ILE A 424 -2.79 7.41 13.45
CA ILE A 424 -3.57 6.41 12.72
C ILE A 424 -2.55 5.59 11.97
N THR A 425 -2.43 4.32 12.33
CA THR A 425 -1.41 3.42 11.77
C THR A 425 -2.07 2.31 10.98
N GLN A 426 -1.65 2.16 9.73
CA GLN A 426 -2.02 1.03 8.90
C GLN A 426 -0.82 0.09 8.76
N LEU A 427 -1.07 -1.22 8.97
CA LEU A 427 -0.11 -2.32 8.87
C LEU A 427 -0.65 -3.34 7.86
N GLY A 428 0.18 -3.76 6.92
CA GLY A 428 -0.24 -4.68 5.85
C GLY A 428 0.63 -5.92 5.73
N THR A 429 0.00 -7.06 5.42
CA THR A 429 0.71 -8.26 5.00
C THR A 429 1.17 -8.18 3.55
N GLY A 430 0.47 -7.40 2.72
CA GLY A 430 0.70 -7.21 1.29
C GLY A 430 1.10 -5.78 0.89
N ASN A 431 1.60 -5.64 -0.34
CA ASN A 431 2.11 -4.39 -0.87
C ASN A 431 1.01 -3.35 -1.11
N TYR A 432 1.40 -2.07 -1.10
CA TYR A 432 0.56 -0.93 -1.50
C TYR A 432 0.47 -0.83 -3.03
N ASN A 433 -0.29 -1.75 -3.64
CA ASN A 433 -0.43 -1.82 -5.08
C ASN A 433 -1.86 -2.21 -5.45
N GLU A 434 -2.59 -1.29 -6.07
CA GLU A 434 -4.02 -1.40 -6.39
C GLU A 434 -4.33 -2.55 -7.36
N LYS A 435 -3.35 -2.96 -8.18
CA LYS A 435 -3.52 -4.10 -9.10
C LYS A 435 -3.38 -5.43 -8.36
N THR A 436 -2.33 -5.57 -7.56
CA THR A 436 -2.08 -6.82 -6.82
C THR A 436 -3.08 -7.02 -5.69
N SER A 437 -3.59 -5.95 -5.06
CA SER A 437 -4.63 -6.03 -4.04
C SER A 437 -5.97 -6.61 -4.55
N ARG A 438 -6.15 -6.70 -5.86
CA ARG A 438 -7.31 -7.36 -6.50
C ARG A 438 -7.09 -8.83 -6.82
N LEU A 439 -5.87 -9.35 -6.63
CA LEU A 439 -5.46 -10.69 -7.02
C LEU A 439 -4.85 -11.50 -5.87
N TYR A 440 -4.30 -10.82 -4.86
CA TYR A 440 -3.56 -11.43 -3.76
C TYR A 440 -4.38 -11.35 -2.49
N THR A 441 -4.43 -12.46 -1.75
CA THR A 441 -5.08 -12.47 -0.43
C THR A 441 -4.13 -11.85 0.60
N ASP A 442 -4.53 -10.72 1.15
CA ASP A 442 -3.75 -9.98 2.15
C ASP A 442 -4.65 -9.33 3.20
N PHE A 443 -4.10 -9.03 4.34
CA PHE A 443 -4.76 -8.25 5.37
C PHE A 443 -4.18 -6.85 5.46
N SER A 444 -5.06 -5.88 5.72
CA SER A 444 -4.74 -4.49 6.00
C SER A 444 -5.40 -4.10 7.32
N PHE A 445 -4.60 -3.90 8.34
CA PHE A 445 -5.03 -3.54 9.69
C PHE A 445 -4.85 -2.03 9.88
N ILE A 446 -5.89 -1.34 10.34
CA ILE A 446 -5.87 0.11 10.59
C ILE A 446 -6.30 0.33 12.05
N THR A 447 -5.47 1.03 12.81
CA THR A 447 -5.66 1.22 14.25
C THR A 447 -5.24 2.60 14.71
N THR A 448 -5.83 3.06 15.82
CA THR A 448 -5.38 4.23 16.58
C THR A 448 -4.70 3.85 17.90
N ASP A 449 -4.32 2.57 18.09
CA ASP A 449 -3.55 2.16 19.27
C ASP A 449 -2.28 3.00 19.43
N GLU A 450 -2.17 3.67 20.57
CA GLU A 450 -1.08 4.61 20.84
C GLU A 450 0.29 3.93 20.87
N GLY A 451 0.35 2.68 21.36
CA GLY A 451 1.57 1.88 21.43
C GLY A 451 2.08 1.52 20.06
N ILE A 452 1.19 1.06 19.15
CA ILE A 452 1.51 0.76 17.75
C ILE A 452 1.90 2.06 17.04
N GLY A 453 1.19 3.17 17.28
CA GLY A 453 1.51 4.48 16.69
C GLY A 453 2.90 4.99 17.09
N LYS A 454 3.26 4.86 18.38
CA LYS A 454 4.61 5.21 18.87
C LYS A 454 5.70 4.33 18.27
N ASP A 455 5.45 3.03 18.18
CA ASP A 455 6.37 2.10 17.55
C ASP A 455 6.52 2.41 16.05
N ALA A 456 5.44 2.77 15.35
CA ALA A 456 5.49 3.18 13.95
C ALA A 456 6.30 4.48 13.75
N ALA A 457 6.11 5.48 14.62
CA ALA A 457 6.92 6.70 14.58
C ALA A 457 8.40 6.41 14.86
N LYS A 458 8.69 5.53 15.82
CA LYS A 458 10.03 5.04 16.13
C LYS A 458 10.63 4.27 14.95
N PHE A 459 9.82 3.43 14.28
CA PHE A 459 10.24 2.69 13.10
C PHE A 459 10.75 3.64 12.01
N PHE A 460 9.99 4.65 11.62
CA PHE A 460 10.43 5.59 10.59
C PHE A 460 11.65 6.41 11.00
N ARG A 461 11.77 6.81 12.27
CA ARG A 461 12.98 7.43 12.77
C ARG A 461 14.20 6.51 12.61
N ASN A 462 14.05 5.25 12.97
CA ASN A 462 15.12 4.27 12.85
C ASN A 462 15.49 4.01 11.38
N MET A 463 14.50 3.99 10.48
CA MET A 463 14.76 3.89 9.04
C MET A 463 15.58 5.10 8.51
N SER A 464 15.27 6.30 8.98
CA SER A 464 16.01 7.51 8.60
C SER A 464 17.43 7.56 9.15
N LEU A 465 17.71 6.83 10.22
CA LEU A 465 19.02 6.75 10.88
C LEU A 465 19.81 5.48 10.54
N GLU A 466 19.27 4.66 9.62
CA GLU A 466 19.81 3.33 9.29
C GLU A 466 20.04 2.43 10.52
N ASN A 467 19.17 2.56 11.54
CA ASN A 467 19.26 1.80 12.77
C ASN A 467 18.31 0.58 12.75
N ALA A 468 18.86 -0.60 12.49
CA ALA A 468 18.12 -1.87 12.55
C ALA A 468 18.19 -2.56 13.93
N SER A 469 18.86 -1.96 14.92
CA SER A 469 19.21 -2.61 16.20
C SER A 469 18.28 -2.21 17.36
N ASP A 470 17.19 -1.49 17.12
CA ASP A 470 16.32 -0.99 18.17
C ASP A 470 15.15 -1.95 18.43
N GLU A 471 14.66 -1.99 19.67
CA GLU A 471 13.54 -2.83 20.08
C GLU A 471 12.22 -2.05 20.07
N TYR A 472 11.12 -2.74 19.78
CA TYR A 472 9.76 -2.21 19.73
C TYR A 472 8.88 -2.90 20.76
N GLN A 473 7.87 -2.20 21.27
CA GLN A 473 7.03 -2.70 22.35
C GLN A 473 5.82 -3.52 21.87
N LYS A 474 5.19 -3.07 20.80
CA LYS A 474 3.98 -3.68 20.21
C LYS A 474 4.27 -4.36 18.90
N LEU A 475 5.11 -3.75 18.08
CA LEU A 475 5.58 -4.34 16.85
C LEU A 475 6.74 -5.29 17.13
N SER A 476 6.83 -6.38 16.39
CA SER A 476 8.03 -7.18 16.29
C SER A 476 8.69 -6.90 14.94
N VAL A 477 9.93 -6.44 14.94
CA VAL A 477 10.63 -6.00 13.71
C VAL A 477 11.83 -6.92 13.45
N ALA A 478 11.92 -7.47 12.23
CA ALA A 478 13.11 -8.16 11.77
C ALA A 478 14.20 -7.14 11.37
N PRO A 479 15.50 -7.48 11.55
CA PRO A 479 16.03 -8.82 11.85
C PRO A 479 16.04 -9.21 13.34
N LEU A 480 15.72 -8.31 14.27
CA LEU A 480 15.95 -8.54 15.70
C LEU A 480 14.87 -9.34 16.42
N GLN A 481 13.58 -9.04 16.17
CA GLN A 481 12.52 -9.45 17.09
C GLN A 481 11.61 -10.56 16.55
N ILE A 482 11.35 -10.64 15.22
CA ILE A 482 10.34 -11.59 14.68
C ILE A 482 10.74 -13.03 14.96
N LYS A 483 11.96 -13.45 14.59
CA LYS A 483 12.42 -14.83 14.79
C LYS A 483 12.48 -15.22 16.28
N PRO A 484 13.10 -14.45 17.17
CA PRO A 484 13.07 -14.73 18.60
C PRO A 484 11.65 -14.80 19.17
N MET A 485 10.74 -13.93 18.76
CA MET A 485 9.35 -13.97 19.18
C MET A 485 8.67 -15.27 18.76
N ILE A 486 8.82 -15.70 17.50
CA ILE A 486 8.24 -16.96 17.01
C ILE A 486 8.79 -18.15 17.81
N LEU A 487 10.11 -18.24 17.98
CA LEU A 487 10.73 -19.33 18.72
C LEU A 487 10.25 -19.39 20.16
N HIS A 488 10.19 -18.24 20.84
CA HIS A 488 9.66 -18.12 22.21
C HIS A 488 8.20 -18.56 22.30
N LYS A 489 7.35 -18.11 21.38
CA LYS A 489 5.93 -18.51 21.34
C LYS A 489 5.75 -19.99 21.07
N ILE A 490 6.60 -20.63 20.27
CA ILE A 490 6.59 -22.08 20.09
C ILE A 490 7.02 -22.79 21.39
N ASP A 491 8.04 -22.27 22.10
CA ASP A 491 8.46 -22.81 23.40
C ASP A 491 7.32 -22.76 24.43
N GLU A 492 6.52 -21.70 24.45
CA GLU A 492 5.30 -21.62 25.28
C GLU A 492 4.31 -22.75 24.95
N GLN A 493 4.09 -23.05 23.66
CA GLN A 493 3.20 -24.15 23.27
C GLN A 493 3.78 -25.52 23.65
N ILE A 494 5.08 -25.73 23.51
CA ILE A 494 5.77 -26.92 23.98
C ILE A 494 5.57 -27.11 25.49
N ALA A 495 5.73 -26.06 26.27
CA ALA A 495 5.52 -26.11 27.73
C ALA A 495 4.06 -26.44 28.10
N LEU A 496 3.09 -25.87 27.36
CA LEU A 496 1.67 -26.18 27.52
C LEU A 496 1.39 -27.66 27.21
N ALA A 497 1.90 -28.18 26.09
CA ALA A 497 1.76 -29.56 25.68
C ALA A 497 2.34 -30.53 26.74
N LYS A 498 3.56 -30.27 27.20
CA LYS A 498 4.21 -31.06 28.25
C LYS A 498 3.43 -31.03 29.58
N SER A 499 2.65 -30.00 29.84
CA SER A 499 1.79 -29.88 31.03
C SER A 499 0.37 -30.40 30.80
N GLY A 500 0.06 -31.00 29.65
CA GLY A 500 -1.28 -31.48 29.29
C GLY A 500 -2.33 -30.42 29.09
N LYS A 501 -1.92 -29.16 28.85
CA LYS A 501 -2.83 -28.03 28.61
C LYS A 501 -3.12 -27.87 27.11
N PRO A 502 -4.25 -27.26 26.73
CA PRO A 502 -4.56 -26.93 25.34
C PRO A 502 -3.42 -26.13 24.70
N ASN A 503 -3.01 -26.52 23.51
CA ASN A 503 -1.91 -25.93 22.77
C ASN A 503 -2.16 -26.11 21.26
N GLY A 504 -1.35 -25.50 20.41
CA GLY A 504 -1.41 -25.65 18.97
C GLY A 504 -0.65 -24.57 18.25
N LEU A 505 -0.29 -24.85 17.00
CA LEU A 505 0.36 -23.90 16.10
C LEU A 505 -0.37 -23.85 14.78
N SER A 506 -0.55 -22.66 14.23
CA SER A 506 -1.18 -22.46 12.93
C SER A 506 -0.48 -21.33 12.19
N PHE A 507 0.29 -21.66 11.15
CA PHE A 507 1.03 -20.68 10.37
C PHE A 507 0.54 -20.66 8.93
N LYS A 508 0.21 -19.46 8.43
CA LYS A 508 0.03 -19.22 7.00
C LYS A 508 1.18 -18.35 6.51
N THR A 509 1.89 -18.83 5.49
CA THR A 509 3.06 -18.16 4.92
C THR A 509 3.24 -18.55 3.45
N ASN A 510 3.95 -17.75 2.67
CA ASN A 510 4.26 -18.16 1.31
C ASN A 510 5.29 -19.29 1.27
N SER A 511 6.29 -19.22 2.14
CA SER A 511 7.39 -20.21 2.17
C SER A 511 7.95 -20.37 3.57
N ILE A 512 8.36 -21.59 3.90
CA ILE A 512 9.09 -21.91 5.11
C ILE A 512 10.44 -22.55 4.76
N THR A 513 11.54 -21.87 5.09
CA THR A 513 12.93 -22.31 4.80
C THR A 513 13.90 -21.98 5.91
N ASP A 514 13.46 -21.32 6.99
CA ASP A 514 14.33 -21.03 8.13
C ASP A 514 14.54 -22.29 8.96
N LYS A 515 15.82 -22.71 9.07
CA LYS A 515 16.17 -23.95 9.72
C LYS A 515 15.80 -23.96 11.20
N ASP A 516 16.07 -22.87 11.93
CA ASP A 516 15.82 -22.83 13.37
C ASP A 516 14.32 -22.90 13.67
N ILE A 517 13.49 -22.24 12.84
CA ILE A 517 12.02 -22.32 12.96
C ILE A 517 11.54 -23.75 12.63
N ILE A 518 12.08 -24.37 11.58
CA ILE A 518 11.74 -25.75 11.19
C ILE A 518 12.11 -26.73 12.29
N ASP A 519 13.32 -26.65 12.83
CA ASP A 519 13.79 -27.50 13.93
C ASP A 519 12.93 -27.31 15.19
N LYS A 520 12.52 -26.04 15.48
CA LYS A 520 11.65 -25.75 16.62
C LYS A 520 10.22 -26.28 16.43
N ILE A 521 9.69 -26.27 15.22
CA ILE A 521 8.40 -26.91 14.90
C ILE A 521 8.50 -28.44 15.04
N ALA A 522 9.61 -29.04 14.64
CA ALA A 522 9.84 -30.46 14.86
C ALA A 522 9.90 -30.79 16.36
N GLU A 523 10.57 -29.96 17.17
CA GLU A 523 10.57 -30.11 18.64
C GLU A 523 9.16 -29.99 19.23
N ALA A 524 8.36 -29.06 18.71
CA ALA A 524 6.97 -28.91 19.12
C ALA A 524 6.13 -30.15 18.77
N SER A 525 6.31 -30.68 17.56
CA SER A 525 5.66 -31.95 17.16
C SER A 525 6.03 -33.12 18.08
N GLN A 526 7.31 -33.29 18.41
CA GLN A 526 7.79 -34.30 19.34
C GLN A 526 7.20 -34.14 20.75
N ALA A 527 6.89 -32.90 21.15
CA ALA A 527 6.19 -32.60 22.39
C ALA A 527 4.68 -32.83 22.33
N GLY A 528 4.12 -33.21 21.19
CA GLY A 528 2.70 -33.45 20.97
C GLY A 528 1.90 -32.20 20.55
N VAL A 529 2.55 -31.11 20.16
CA VAL A 529 1.87 -29.91 19.64
C VAL A 529 1.42 -30.15 18.20
N LYS A 530 0.11 -30.08 17.97
CA LYS A 530 -0.44 -30.11 16.60
C LYS A 530 -0.13 -28.80 15.88
N THR A 531 0.43 -28.94 14.68
CA THR A 531 0.86 -27.80 13.86
C THR A 531 0.25 -27.89 12.48
N THR A 532 -0.46 -26.86 12.06
CA THR A 532 -0.97 -26.69 10.70
C THR A 532 -0.19 -25.60 9.99
N LEU A 533 0.45 -25.93 8.88
CA LEU A 533 1.19 -24.99 8.03
C LEU A 533 0.46 -24.81 6.70
N PHE A 534 0.02 -23.62 6.43
CA PHE A 534 -0.53 -23.23 5.12
C PHE A 534 0.59 -22.61 4.29
N VAL A 535 1.18 -23.37 3.35
CA VAL A 535 2.35 -22.97 2.57
C VAL A 535 2.07 -23.14 1.08
N ARG A 536 1.94 -22.05 0.35
CA ARG A 536 1.67 -22.12 -1.10
C ARG A 536 2.91 -22.27 -1.98
N GLY A 537 4.09 -22.02 -1.45
CA GLY A 537 5.36 -22.04 -2.17
C GLY A 537 6.31 -23.08 -1.62
N ILE A 538 7.53 -22.68 -1.27
CA ILE A 538 8.59 -23.58 -0.84
C ILE A 538 8.35 -24.01 0.61
N SER A 539 8.28 -25.33 0.84
CA SER A 539 8.41 -25.95 2.16
C SER A 539 9.71 -26.74 2.22
N CYS A 540 10.61 -26.36 3.13
CA CYS A 540 11.77 -27.17 3.50
C CYS A 540 11.49 -28.06 4.72
N LEU A 541 10.27 -28.03 5.28
CA LEU A 541 9.79 -28.93 6.29
C LEU A 541 9.05 -30.08 5.61
N VAL A 542 9.39 -31.31 5.97
CA VAL A 542 8.71 -32.53 5.55
C VAL A 542 7.73 -32.93 6.65
N PRO A 543 6.41 -32.96 6.39
CA PRO A 543 5.41 -33.34 7.38
C PRO A 543 5.33 -34.87 7.56
N GLY A 544 4.76 -35.32 8.65
CA GLY A 544 4.40 -36.73 8.88
C GLY A 544 5.60 -37.69 9.03
N VAL A 545 6.79 -37.19 9.36
CA VAL A 545 7.98 -38.02 9.62
C VAL A 545 7.92 -38.53 11.04
N GLU A 546 7.88 -39.86 11.20
CA GLU A 546 7.80 -40.55 12.49
C GLU A 546 8.92 -40.09 13.43
N GLY A 547 8.58 -39.76 14.66
CA GLY A 547 9.49 -39.28 15.68
C GLY A 547 10.01 -37.85 15.50
N TYR A 548 9.60 -37.14 14.45
CA TYR A 548 10.03 -35.77 14.19
C TYR A 548 8.87 -34.82 13.91
N THR A 549 8.08 -35.00 12.83
CA THR A 549 7.05 -34.10 12.36
C THR A 549 5.69 -34.78 12.20
N GLU A 550 5.45 -35.84 12.93
CA GLU A 550 4.21 -36.64 12.88
C GLU A 550 2.93 -35.83 13.21
N ASN A 551 3.07 -34.75 14.00
CA ASN A 551 2.01 -33.87 14.39
C ASN A 551 1.97 -32.59 13.52
N VAL A 552 2.66 -32.57 12.38
CA VAL A 552 2.69 -31.44 11.47
C VAL A 552 1.95 -31.79 10.19
N GLU A 553 1.02 -30.91 9.81
CA GLU A 553 0.33 -30.94 8.54
C GLU A 553 0.76 -29.72 7.70
N VAL A 554 1.05 -29.94 6.42
CA VAL A 554 1.37 -28.88 5.46
C VAL A 554 0.34 -28.91 4.35
N VAL A 555 -0.38 -27.81 4.18
CA VAL A 555 -1.42 -27.67 3.16
C VAL A 555 -1.11 -26.51 2.23
N SER A 556 -1.66 -26.55 1.03
CA SER A 556 -1.48 -25.54 -0.01
C SER A 556 -2.74 -25.35 -0.82
N ILE A 557 -3.06 -24.10 -1.16
CA ILE A 557 -4.08 -23.77 -2.17
C ILE A 557 -3.39 -22.99 -3.29
N VAL A 558 -3.60 -23.47 -4.52
CA VAL A 558 -3.31 -22.75 -5.76
C VAL A 558 -4.62 -22.54 -6.48
N GLY A 559 -5.20 -21.37 -6.31
CA GLY A 559 -6.52 -21.03 -6.81
C GLY A 559 -6.53 -19.83 -7.73
N ARG A 560 -7.71 -19.26 -7.93
CA ARG A 560 -7.95 -18.03 -8.67
C ARG A 560 -7.17 -16.84 -8.10
N LEU A 561 -7.11 -16.76 -6.77
CA LEU A 561 -6.44 -15.72 -6.02
C LEU A 561 -5.13 -16.28 -5.45
N LEU A 562 -4.10 -15.45 -5.42
CA LEU A 562 -2.82 -15.85 -4.86
C LEU A 562 -2.87 -15.77 -3.33
N GLU A 563 -2.74 -16.92 -2.65
CA GLU A 563 -2.61 -16.97 -1.20
C GLU A 563 -1.31 -16.28 -0.77
N HIS A 564 -1.42 -15.11 -0.11
CA HIS A 564 -0.26 -14.25 0.14
C HIS A 564 -0.16 -13.72 1.57
N SER A 565 -1.24 -13.69 2.31
CA SER A 565 -1.25 -13.25 3.71
C SER A 565 -0.33 -14.09 4.60
N ARG A 566 0.25 -13.46 5.64
CA ARG A 566 1.05 -14.15 6.65
C ARG A 566 0.36 -14.00 7.98
N ILE A 567 0.07 -15.16 8.58
CA ILE A 567 -0.61 -15.29 9.87
C ILE A 567 0.22 -16.22 10.73
N TYR A 568 0.51 -15.82 11.94
CA TYR A 568 1.15 -16.68 12.94
C TYR A 568 0.19 -16.83 14.11
N GLY A 569 -0.30 -18.05 14.33
CA GLY A 569 -1.24 -18.42 15.37
C GLY A 569 -0.63 -19.33 16.40
N PHE A 570 -0.73 -18.97 17.67
CA PHE A 570 -0.21 -19.70 18.80
C PHE A 570 -1.35 -20.05 19.77
N GLY A 571 -1.51 -21.31 20.10
CA GLY A 571 -2.58 -21.81 20.94
C GLY A 571 -3.73 -22.47 20.16
N PRO A 572 -4.69 -23.09 20.91
CA PRO A 572 -5.88 -23.68 20.30
C PRO A 572 -6.78 -22.62 19.68
N ARG A 573 -7.64 -23.02 18.76
CA ARG A 573 -8.50 -22.15 17.96
C ARG A 573 -9.28 -21.10 18.82
N ASP A 574 -9.84 -21.53 19.93
CA ASP A 574 -10.70 -20.70 20.78
C ASP A 574 -9.93 -19.68 21.63
N ASN A 575 -8.63 -19.88 21.80
CA ASN A 575 -7.77 -18.97 22.55
C ASN A 575 -6.43 -18.72 21.82
N ARG A 576 -6.49 -18.65 20.50
CA ARG A 576 -5.33 -18.41 19.66
C ARG A 576 -4.84 -16.98 19.78
N GLU A 577 -3.57 -16.81 20.08
CA GLU A 577 -2.88 -15.55 19.92
C GLU A 577 -2.49 -15.41 18.45
N ILE A 578 -2.90 -14.30 17.80
CA ILE A 578 -2.73 -14.10 16.37
C ILE A 578 -1.81 -12.92 16.13
N TYR A 579 -0.80 -13.16 15.31
CA TYR A 579 0.03 -12.13 14.70
C TYR A 579 -0.17 -12.13 13.19
N LEU A 580 -0.31 -10.95 12.60
CA LEU A 580 -0.19 -10.74 11.17
C LEU A 580 1.23 -10.24 10.88
N SER A 581 1.75 -10.53 9.69
CA SER A 581 3.13 -10.18 9.36
C SER A 581 3.34 -9.88 7.89
N SER A 582 4.38 -9.10 7.58
CA SER A 582 4.91 -8.95 6.24
C SER A 582 5.94 -10.03 5.88
N ALA A 583 6.44 -10.79 6.88
CA ALA A 583 7.51 -11.77 6.74
C ALA A 583 6.99 -13.17 6.40
N ASP A 584 7.68 -13.86 5.51
CA ASP A 584 7.61 -15.32 5.36
C ASP A 584 8.57 -15.99 6.37
N LEU A 585 8.35 -17.26 6.70
CA LEU A 585 9.21 -18.04 7.58
C LEU A 585 10.52 -18.47 6.86
N MET A 586 11.23 -17.49 6.34
CA MET A 586 12.47 -17.68 5.56
C MET A 586 13.64 -16.95 6.22
N THR A 587 14.82 -17.57 6.23
CA THR A 587 16.05 -16.99 6.81
C THR A 587 16.33 -15.58 6.28
N ARG A 588 16.13 -15.34 4.97
CA ARG A 588 16.31 -14.01 4.40
C ARG A 588 15.33 -12.95 4.93
N ASN A 589 14.09 -13.35 5.29
CA ASN A 589 13.12 -12.45 5.87
C ASN A 589 13.46 -12.17 7.34
N MET A 590 13.94 -13.19 8.04
CA MET A 590 14.27 -13.08 9.46
C MET A 590 15.58 -12.32 9.72
N GLU A 591 16.56 -12.41 8.80
CA GLU A 591 17.95 -11.97 9.05
C GLU A 591 18.46 -10.90 8.08
N LYS A 592 17.86 -10.75 6.87
CA LYS A 592 18.36 -9.90 5.79
C LYS A 592 17.34 -8.89 5.28
N ARG A 593 16.22 -8.73 6.00
CA ARG A 593 15.17 -7.78 5.64
C ARG A 593 14.66 -7.05 6.87
N VAL A 594 14.12 -5.87 6.64
CA VAL A 594 13.27 -5.18 7.60
C VAL A 594 11.82 -5.59 7.31
N GLU A 595 11.28 -6.40 8.20
CA GLU A 595 9.89 -6.90 8.16
C GLU A 595 9.19 -6.52 9.46
N ILE A 596 7.87 -6.56 9.47
CA ILE A 596 7.05 -6.30 10.66
C ILE A 596 6.10 -7.45 10.94
N ALA A 597 5.84 -7.70 12.22
CA ALA A 597 4.75 -8.51 12.71
C ALA A 597 4.06 -7.75 13.85
N TRP A 598 2.75 -7.91 13.96
CA TRP A 598 1.94 -7.24 14.98
C TRP A 598 0.82 -8.13 15.48
N PRO A 599 0.50 -8.09 16.80
CA PRO A 599 -0.60 -8.85 17.36
C PRO A 599 -1.96 -8.21 17.03
N ILE A 600 -2.97 -9.05 16.92
CA ILE A 600 -4.37 -8.62 16.88
C ILE A 600 -4.95 -8.82 18.28
N TYR A 601 -5.35 -7.74 18.94
CA TYR A 601 -5.91 -7.80 20.30
C TYR A 601 -7.43 -7.88 20.32
N ASP A 602 -8.08 -7.18 19.38
CA ASP A 602 -9.53 -7.13 19.29
C ASP A 602 -10.13 -8.52 19.06
N PRO A 603 -11.08 -8.98 19.89
CA PRO A 603 -11.66 -10.33 19.78
C PRO A 603 -12.44 -10.56 18.49
N GLU A 604 -13.15 -9.53 17.98
CA GLU A 604 -13.92 -9.64 16.73
C GLU A 604 -12.99 -9.78 15.54
N LEU A 605 -11.90 -9.01 15.52
CA LEU A 605 -10.89 -9.09 14.48
C LEU A 605 -10.08 -10.40 14.54
N LYS A 606 -9.80 -10.92 15.75
CA LYS A 606 -9.24 -12.28 15.92
C LYS A 606 -10.14 -13.34 15.34
N GLU A 607 -11.44 -13.27 15.66
CA GLU A 607 -12.41 -14.23 15.15
C GLU A 607 -12.49 -14.19 13.63
N ARG A 608 -12.46 -12.99 13.05
CA ARG A 608 -12.42 -12.81 11.60
C ARG A 608 -11.21 -13.47 10.93
N VAL A 609 -10.02 -13.39 11.54
CA VAL A 609 -8.82 -14.06 11.04
C VAL A 609 -8.93 -15.58 11.22
N ASN A 610 -9.50 -16.06 12.34
CA ASN A 610 -9.74 -17.48 12.56
C ASN A 610 -10.75 -18.04 11.55
N GLU A 611 -11.89 -17.35 11.33
CA GLU A 611 -12.89 -17.71 10.32
C GLU A 611 -12.25 -17.83 8.92
N TYR A 612 -11.40 -16.87 8.55
CA TYR A 612 -10.69 -16.91 7.28
C TYR A 612 -9.79 -18.16 7.16
N LEU A 613 -9.07 -18.51 8.23
CA LEU A 613 -8.24 -19.72 8.25
C LEU A 613 -9.10 -20.99 8.16
N ASP A 614 -10.18 -21.06 8.94
CA ASP A 614 -11.09 -22.21 8.98
C ASP A 614 -11.74 -22.44 7.60
N ILE A 615 -12.24 -21.36 6.96
CA ILE A 615 -12.80 -21.42 5.60
C ILE A 615 -11.75 -21.92 4.60
N SER A 616 -10.51 -21.38 4.68
CA SER A 616 -9.43 -21.79 3.78
C SER A 616 -9.04 -23.25 3.98
N LEU A 617 -9.00 -23.75 5.21
CA LEU A 617 -8.68 -25.15 5.55
C LEU A 617 -9.82 -26.12 5.21
N SER A 618 -11.04 -25.61 5.07
CA SER A 618 -12.21 -26.38 4.62
C SER A 618 -12.31 -26.50 3.09
N ASP A 619 -11.39 -25.90 2.33
CA ASP A 619 -11.40 -25.94 0.86
C ASP A 619 -11.23 -27.37 0.36
N THR A 620 -12.21 -27.80 -0.42
CA THR A 620 -12.28 -29.14 -0.95
C THR A 620 -12.00 -29.22 -2.43
N ALA A 621 -12.07 -28.06 -3.09
CA ALA A 621 -11.85 -27.97 -4.53
C ALA A 621 -10.36 -27.91 -4.89
N LYS A 622 -9.57 -27.21 -4.10
CA LYS A 622 -8.20 -26.81 -4.49
C LYS A 622 -7.14 -27.12 -3.44
N LEU A 623 -7.51 -27.41 -2.20
CA LEU A 623 -6.57 -27.70 -1.13
C LEU A 623 -5.82 -29.00 -1.44
N ARG A 624 -4.51 -28.95 -1.27
CA ARG A 624 -3.59 -30.07 -1.42
C ARG A 624 -2.80 -30.24 -0.11
N MET A 625 -2.62 -31.47 0.30
CA MET A 625 -1.80 -31.84 1.46
C MET A 625 -0.45 -32.36 0.99
N LEU A 626 0.64 -31.82 1.52
CA LEU A 626 1.97 -32.34 1.32
C LEU A 626 2.13 -33.62 2.15
N LYS A 627 2.59 -34.69 1.53
CA LYS A 627 2.89 -35.97 2.17
C LYS A 627 4.38 -36.07 2.50
N ASN A 628 4.74 -37.07 3.27
CA ASN A 628 6.13 -37.36 3.66
C ASN A 628 7.01 -37.84 2.48
N ASP A 629 6.41 -38.27 1.38
CA ASP A 629 7.08 -38.57 0.10
C ASP A 629 7.30 -37.30 -0.77
N LEU A 630 6.97 -36.11 -0.27
CA LEU A 630 7.05 -34.79 -0.92
C LEU A 630 6.05 -34.57 -2.05
N GLU A 631 5.05 -35.45 -2.19
CA GLU A 631 3.99 -35.30 -3.15
C GLU A 631 2.78 -34.55 -2.56
N TYR A 632 2.18 -33.65 -3.37
CA TYR A 632 0.96 -32.95 -3.02
C TYR A 632 -0.27 -33.72 -3.51
N THR A 633 -1.06 -34.20 -2.59
CA THR A 633 -2.30 -34.93 -2.90
C THR A 633 -3.53 -34.07 -2.60
N PRO A 634 -4.60 -34.16 -3.43
CA PRO A 634 -5.91 -33.60 -3.07
C PRO A 634 -6.33 -34.11 -1.69
N LEU A 635 -6.99 -33.28 -0.92
CA LEU A 635 -7.65 -33.76 0.28
C LEU A 635 -8.67 -34.80 -0.15
N GLU A 636 -8.52 -36.07 0.23
CA GLU A 636 -9.52 -37.08 0.00
C GLU A 636 -10.71 -36.80 0.89
N PHE A 637 -11.84 -36.49 0.25
CA PHE A 637 -13.03 -36.10 0.95
C PHE A 637 -13.70 -37.23 1.70
N PHE A 638 -13.94 -36.99 2.98
CA PHE A 638 -15.17 -37.42 3.62
C PHE A 638 -16.27 -36.39 3.25
N CYS A 639 -16.66 -36.35 1.97
CA CYS A 639 -17.88 -35.68 1.57
C CYS A 639 -19.02 -36.48 2.21
N SER A 640 -19.88 -35.83 2.95
CA SER A 640 -21.22 -36.33 3.17
C SER A 640 -21.84 -36.47 1.77
N GLU A 641 -22.01 -37.68 1.27
CA GLU A 641 -22.78 -37.94 0.06
C GLU A 641 -24.18 -37.32 0.27
N ASN A 642 -24.49 -36.35 -0.56
CA ASN A 642 -25.88 -35.87 -0.63
C ASN A 642 -26.80 -37.03 -0.95
N ALA A 643 -28.10 -36.95 -0.59
CA ALA A 643 -29.07 -38.00 -0.82
C ALA A 643 -29.21 -38.40 -2.31
N ASP A 644 -28.63 -37.63 -3.22
CA ASP A 644 -28.60 -37.87 -4.69
C ASP A 644 -27.24 -38.42 -5.18
N GLY A 645 -26.28 -38.67 -4.27
CA GLY A 645 -24.95 -39.18 -4.62
C GLY A 645 -23.99 -38.11 -5.22
N SER A 646 -24.35 -36.81 -5.18
CA SER A 646 -23.51 -35.74 -5.64
C SER A 646 -22.60 -35.23 -4.49
N THR A 647 -21.32 -35.04 -4.78
CA THR A 647 -20.38 -34.45 -3.86
C THR A 647 -20.21 -32.98 -4.26
N GLU A 648 -20.75 -32.03 -3.49
CA GLU A 648 -20.47 -30.62 -3.70
C GLU A 648 -19.03 -30.32 -3.25
N SER A 649 -18.20 -29.84 -4.17
CA SER A 649 -16.86 -29.36 -3.84
C SER A 649 -16.94 -27.95 -3.27
N PHE A 650 -16.31 -27.68 -2.15
CA PHE A 650 -16.26 -26.36 -1.53
C PHE A 650 -15.01 -25.58 -1.98
N ASP A 651 -15.20 -24.47 -2.70
CA ASP A 651 -14.15 -23.51 -3.09
C ASP A 651 -14.13 -22.35 -2.09
N SER A 652 -13.14 -22.32 -1.23
CA SER A 652 -12.98 -21.30 -0.17
C SER A 652 -12.90 -19.88 -0.73
N GLN A 653 -12.21 -19.68 -1.86
CA GLN A 653 -12.05 -18.36 -2.48
C GLN A 653 -13.37 -17.88 -3.11
N ALA A 654 -14.12 -18.76 -3.74
CA ALA A 654 -15.45 -18.44 -4.27
C ALA A 654 -16.42 -18.10 -3.12
N TYR A 655 -16.39 -18.87 -2.04
CA TYR A 655 -17.18 -18.60 -0.84
C TYR A 655 -16.85 -17.23 -0.23
N LEU A 656 -15.55 -16.90 -0.03
CA LEU A 656 -15.13 -15.62 0.53
C LEU A 656 -15.51 -14.43 -0.36
N ILE A 657 -15.49 -14.60 -1.70
CA ILE A 657 -16.00 -13.60 -2.64
C ILE A 657 -17.50 -13.36 -2.41
N GLN A 658 -18.28 -14.42 -2.27
CA GLN A 658 -19.73 -14.31 -2.05
C GLN A 658 -20.01 -13.74 -0.65
N LYS A 659 -19.32 -14.22 0.38
CA LYS A 659 -19.43 -13.68 1.74
C LYS A 659 -19.18 -12.17 1.79
N ALA A 660 -18.14 -11.66 1.13
CA ALA A 660 -17.88 -10.22 1.09
C ALA A 660 -19.03 -9.44 0.42
N ARG A 661 -19.68 -9.98 -0.60
CA ARG A 661 -20.87 -9.37 -1.22
C ARG A 661 -22.06 -9.34 -0.26
N ASP A 662 -22.27 -10.43 0.46
CA ASP A 662 -23.39 -10.57 1.40
C ASP A 662 -23.17 -9.68 2.63
N ASP A 663 -21.95 -9.65 3.19
CA ASP A 663 -21.57 -8.79 4.30
C ASP A 663 -21.76 -7.30 3.95
N TYR A 664 -21.33 -6.88 2.75
CA TYR A 664 -21.53 -5.51 2.27
C TYR A 664 -23.03 -5.17 2.13
N ARG A 665 -23.83 -6.05 1.53
CA ARG A 665 -25.27 -5.86 1.34
C ARG A 665 -25.97 -5.73 2.68
N HIS A 666 -25.74 -6.68 3.58
CA HIS A 666 -26.32 -6.68 4.91
C HIS A 666 -25.96 -5.42 5.72
N ALA A 667 -24.69 -5.01 5.69
CA ALA A 667 -24.25 -3.77 6.33
C ALA A 667 -24.90 -2.52 5.71
N SER A 668 -25.17 -2.52 4.40
CA SER A 668 -25.84 -1.41 3.74
C SER A 668 -27.31 -1.34 4.14
N GLU A 669 -28.01 -2.48 4.19
CA GLU A 669 -29.40 -2.58 4.64
C GLU A 669 -29.57 -2.11 6.08
N LEU A 670 -28.69 -2.56 7.00
CA LEU A 670 -28.71 -2.12 8.41
C LEU A 670 -28.51 -0.61 8.56
N ARG A 671 -27.61 -0.01 7.75
CA ARG A 671 -27.38 1.44 7.78
C ARG A 671 -28.58 2.22 7.26
N GLU A 672 -29.20 1.74 6.18
CA GLU A 672 -30.42 2.38 5.65
C GLU A 672 -31.58 2.31 6.65
N GLU A 673 -31.74 1.19 7.35
CA GLU A 673 -32.72 1.05 8.43
C GLU A 673 -32.42 1.99 9.59
N GLU A 674 -31.13 2.10 9.98
CA GLU A 674 -30.72 3.01 11.06
C GLU A 674 -30.89 4.49 10.69
N GLU A 675 -30.55 4.87 9.45
CA GLU A 675 -30.79 6.20 8.90
C GLU A 675 -32.31 6.52 8.88
N ALA A 676 -33.13 5.58 8.42
CA ALA A 676 -34.59 5.75 8.42
C ALA A 676 -35.13 5.93 9.82
N ARG A 677 -34.63 5.11 10.78
CA ARG A 677 -35.02 5.24 12.20
C ARG A 677 -34.59 6.60 12.80
N ARG A 678 -33.38 7.05 12.51
CA ARG A 678 -32.89 8.37 12.96
C ARG A 678 -33.71 9.52 12.36
N ALA A 679 -34.05 9.40 11.09
CA ALA A 679 -34.86 10.39 10.38
C ALA A 679 -36.28 10.46 10.99
N GLU A 680 -36.90 9.32 11.33
CA GLU A 680 -38.21 9.28 11.99
C GLU A 680 -38.17 9.82 13.41
N LEU A 681 -37.13 9.50 14.19
CA LEU A 681 -36.93 10.09 15.51
C LEU A 681 -36.78 11.62 15.44
N ALA A 682 -35.96 12.12 14.49
CA ALA A 682 -35.81 13.56 14.29
C ALA A 682 -37.10 14.23 13.82
N ARG A 683 -37.92 13.51 13.03
CA ARG A 683 -39.26 13.98 12.64
C ARG A 683 -40.19 14.09 13.87
N ILE A 684 -40.20 13.06 14.71
CA ILE A 684 -40.99 13.05 15.94
C ILE A 684 -40.56 14.16 16.90
N GLU A 685 -39.25 14.40 17.05
CA GLU A 685 -38.72 15.50 17.87
C GLU A 685 -39.13 16.88 17.34
N ARG A 686 -39.07 17.07 16.01
CA ARG A 686 -39.53 18.32 15.35
C ARG A 686 -41.03 18.50 15.54
N MET A 687 -41.85 17.45 15.46
CA MET A 687 -43.29 17.53 15.73
C MET A 687 -43.58 17.92 17.18
N LYS A 688 -42.91 17.29 18.16
CA LYS A 688 -43.03 17.64 19.58
C LYS A 688 -42.61 19.07 19.88
N ALA A 689 -41.50 19.53 19.24
CA ALA A 689 -41.07 20.92 19.38
C ALA A 689 -42.10 21.92 18.79
N ALA A 690 -42.67 21.58 17.61
CA ALA A 690 -43.72 22.40 16.99
C ALA A 690 -45.03 22.44 17.84
N GLU A 691 -45.45 21.29 18.38
CA GLU A 691 -46.60 21.20 19.28
C GLU A 691 -46.39 22.01 20.59
N GLU A 692 -45.16 21.98 21.11
CA GLU A 692 -44.83 22.77 22.29
C GLU A 692 -44.80 24.26 22.02
N GLU A 693 -44.31 24.67 20.85
CA GLU A 693 -44.33 26.06 20.40
C GLU A 693 -45.77 26.55 20.14
N GLU A 694 -46.61 25.70 19.51
CA GLU A 694 -48.04 26.00 19.34
C GLU A 694 -48.77 26.09 20.68
N ARG A 695 -48.46 25.22 21.64
CA ARG A 695 -48.98 25.28 23.00
C ARG A 695 -48.60 26.59 23.71
N LYS A 696 -47.31 26.96 23.62
CA LYS A 696 -46.82 28.24 24.19
C LYS A 696 -47.50 29.44 23.51
N ALA A 697 -47.65 29.43 22.20
CA ALA A 697 -48.35 30.48 21.48
C ALA A 697 -49.82 30.59 21.87
N ARG A 698 -50.53 29.47 22.08
CA ARG A 698 -51.92 29.43 22.58
C ARG A 698 -52.02 29.93 24.01
N GLU A 699 -51.07 29.60 24.89
CA GLU A 699 -51.01 30.10 26.28
C GLU A 699 -50.74 31.61 26.29
N GLU A 700 -49.83 32.10 25.48
CA GLU A 700 -49.59 33.55 25.29
C GLU A 700 -50.80 34.29 24.72
N ALA A 701 -51.49 33.71 23.72
CA ALA A 701 -52.71 34.27 23.18
C ALA A 701 -53.83 34.36 24.24
N LYS A 702 -54.00 33.29 25.02
CA LYS A 702 -54.95 33.29 26.16
C LYS A 702 -54.58 34.30 27.25
N ALA A 703 -53.28 34.41 27.56
CA ALA A 703 -52.81 35.42 28.51
C ALA A 703 -53.03 36.85 28.00
N LYS A 704 -52.84 37.07 26.70
CA LYS A 704 -53.11 38.36 26.07
C LYS A 704 -54.60 38.72 26.06
N GLU A 705 -55.47 37.75 25.75
CA GLU A 705 -56.91 37.90 25.78
C GLU A 705 -57.42 38.17 27.20
N ALA A 706 -56.87 37.44 28.22
CA ALA A 706 -57.15 37.68 29.61
C ALA A 706 -56.67 39.08 30.10
N ALA A 707 -55.50 39.50 29.61
CA ALA A 707 -54.95 40.83 29.90
C ALA A 707 -55.78 41.94 29.23
N GLU A 708 -56.28 41.72 28.02
CA GLU A 708 -57.19 42.68 27.31
C GLU A 708 -58.55 42.72 28.01
N GLU A 709 -59.09 41.59 28.50
CA GLU A 709 -60.33 41.54 29.25
C GLU A 709 -60.18 42.22 30.63
N ALA A 710 -59.02 41.97 31.28
CA ALA A 710 -58.70 42.67 32.56
C ALA A 710 -58.54 44.20 32.35
N CYS A 711 -57.93 44.59 31.23
CA CYS A 711 -57.74 45.99 30.86
C CYS A 711 -59.11 46.66 30.52
N ARG A 712 -60.04 45.91 29.91
CA ARG A 712 -61.41 46.38 29.65
C ARG A 712 -62.20 46.54 30.92
N LYS A 713 -62.11 45.57 31.85
CA LYS A 713 -62.74 45.65 33.16
C LYS A 713 -62.18 46.82 33.97
N ALA A 714 -60.87 46.98 33.98
CA ALA A 714 -60.18 48.07 34.62
C ALA A 714 -60.56 49.44 33.96
N ALA A 715 -60.79 49.49 32.70
CA ALA A 715 -61.26 50.70 31.98
C ALA A 715 -62.73 51.02 32.32
N GLU A 716 -63.58 49.96 32.46
CA GLU A 716 -64.98 50.14 32.90
C GLU A 716 -65.03 50.59 34.36
N GLU A 717 -64.23 50.00 35.29
CA GLU A 717 -64.10 50.46 36.67
C GLU A 717 -63.49 51.87 36.73
N ALA A 718 -62.53 52.19 35.94
CA ALA A 718 -61.96 53.53 35.86
C ALA A 718 -62.96 54.55 35.32
N ALA A 719 -63.90 54.18 34.41
CA ALA A 719 -64.98 55.03 33.95
C ALA A 719 -66.03 55.24 34.99
N GLU A 720 -66.36 54.19 35.79
CA GLU A 720 -67.27 54.36 36.97
C GLU A 720 -66.65 55.24 38.04
N LEU A 721 -65.34 55.03 38.32
CA LEU A 721 -64.63 55.89 39.31
C LEU A 721 -64.48 57.33 38.76
N LYS A 722 -64.35 57.53 37.48
CA LYS A 722 -64.26 58.81 36.82
C LYS A 722 -65.63 59.54 36.87
N ALA A 723 -66.73 58.80 36.67
CA ALA A 723 -68.09 59.35 36.84
C ALA A 723 -68.37 59.71 38.30
N LYS A 724 -67.83 58.93 39.29
CA LYS A 724 -67.88 59.26 40.72
C LYS A 724 -67.01 60.47 41.06
N ALA A 725 -65.79 60.52 40.49
CA ALA A 725 -64.83 61.58 40.71
C ALA A 725 -65.28 62.93 40.10
N GLU A 726 -66.05 62.93 38.98
CA GLU A 726 -66.61 64.12 38.36
C GLU A 726 -67.73 64.65 39.17
N ALA A 727 -68.46 63.80 39.90
CA ALA A 727 -69.48 64.25 40.91
C ALA A 727 -68.84 64.88 42.18
N GLU A 728 -67.65 64.34 42.63
CA GLU A 728 -66.86 64.90 43.70
C GLU A 728 -66.04 66.15 43.33
N ALA A 729 -65.59 66.23 42.05
CA ALA A 729 -64.75 67.33 41.52
C ALA A 729 -65.55 68.64 41.47
N LYS A 730 -66.88 68.57 41.30
CA LYS A 730 -67.77 69.78 41.38
C LYS A 730 -67.88 70.35 42.71
N ALA A 731 -67.60 69.53 43.83
CA ALA A 731 -67.58 70.03 45.16
C ALA A 731 -66.18 70.52 45.60
N LYS A 732 -65.14 70.20 44.85
CA LYS A 732 -63.74 70.56 45.18
C LYS A 732 -63.19 71.77 44.44
N ALA A 733 -63.87 72.23 43.46
CA ALA A 733 -63.37 73.34 42.58
C ALA A 733 -63.36 74.75 43.31
N GLU A 734 -63.88 74.85 44.44
CA GLU A 734 -63.75 76.06 45.26
C GLU A 734 -62.60 76.04 46.32
N ALA A 735 -61.96 74.85 46.50
CA ALA A 735 -60.83 74.76 47.44
C ALA A 735 -59.46 74.76 46.74
N GLU A 736 -59.38 74.69 45.49
CA GLU A 736 -58.11 74.51 44.72
C GLU A 736 -57.42 75.75 44.17
N ALA A 737 -58.07 76.94 44.34
CA ALA A 737 -57.37 78.17 43.93
C ALA A 737 -56.20 78.58 44.84
N GLU A 738 -56.09 77.98 45.98
CA GLU A 738 -55.01 78.22 47.03
C GLU A 738 -53.84 77.23 46.88
N LEU A 739 -54.07 76.08 46.29
CA LEU A 739 -53.04 75.03 46.25
C LEU A 739 -52.12 75.10 44.95
N VAL A 740 -52.52 75.88 43.93
CA VAL A 740 -51.77 76.02 42.69
C VAL A 740 -50.52 76.92 42.84
N ALA A 741 -50.55 77.79 43.87
CA ALA A 741 -49.37 78.62 44.15
C ALA A 741 -48.21 77.86 44.83
N LEU A 742 -48.49 76.71 45.52
CA LEU A 742 -47.42 75.89 46.19
C LEU A 742 -46.76 74.85 45.31
N LYS A 743 -47.49 74.38 44.31
CA LYS A 743 -46.93 73.29 43.47
C LYS A 743 -45.90 73.79 42.38
N LYS A 744 -46.03 75.10 41.98
CA LYS A 744 -45.10 75.69 41.05
C LYS A 744 -43.69 75.89 41.56
N ALA A 745 -43.57 76.03 42.88
CA ALA A 745 -42.26 76.10 43.58
C ALA A 745 -41.57 74.74 43.73
N GLN A 746 -42.36 73.65 43.73
CA GLN A 746 -41.80 72.29 43.91
C GLN A 746 -41.27 71.66 42.61
N GLU A 747 -41.91 71.94 41.48
CA GLU A 747 -41.48 71.44 40.18
C GLU A 747 -40.13 72.05 39.68
N GLU A 748 -39.87 73.32 40.05
CA GLU A 748 -38.61 73.99 39.71
C GLU A 748 -37.41 73.46 40.50
N ALA A 749 -37.67 72.90 41.69
CA ALA A 749 -36.64 72.30 42.57
C ALA A 749 -36.30 70.86 42.13
N GLU A 750 -37.24 70.08 41.59
CA GLU A 750 -36.96 68.71 41.04
C GLU A 750 -36.27 68.74 39.73
N ALA A 751 -36.58 69.72 38.85
CA ALA A 751 -35.90 69.88 37.57
C ALA A 751 -34.42 70.24 37.72
N ALA A 752 -34.10 71.00 38.80
CA ALA A 752 -32.71 71.33 39.08
C ALA A 752 -31.90 70.13 39.58
N ALA A 753 -32.54 69.24 40.38
CA ALA A 753 -31.92 68.04 40.89
C ALA A 753 -31.67 66.97 39.82
N LEU A 754 -32.61 66.86 38.87
CA LEU A 754 -32.40 65.92 37.72
C LEU A 754 -31.24 66.35 36.74
N LYS A 755 -31.12 67.65 36.60
CA LYS A 755 -30.05 68.20 35.77
C LYS A 755 -28.67 68.02 36.38
N ALA A 756 -28.56 68.15 37.67
CA ALA A 756 -27.33 67.91 38.44
C ALA A 756 -26.91 66.43 38.45
N LYS A 757 -27.90 65.49 38.45
CA LYS A 757 -27.62 64.06 38.35
C LYS A 757 -27.12 63.64 36.94
N ALA A 758 -27.71 64.20 35.92
CA ALA A 758 -27.28 63.91 34.54
C ALA A 758 -25.86 64.45 34.23
N GLU A 759 -25.51 65.60 34.79
CA GLU A 759 -24.16 66.17 34.65
C GLU A 759 -23.11 65.35 35.45
N ALA A 760 -23.50 64.79 36.58
CA ALA A 760 -22.61 63.94 37.36
C ALA A 760 -22.36 62.56 36.66
N GLU A 761 -23.40 61.98 36.04
CA GLU A 761 -23.24 60.74 35.25
C GLU A 761 -22.44 60.94 33.98
N ALA A 762 -22.58 62.06 33.30
CA ALA A 762 -21.79 62.38 32.14
C ALA A 762 -20.30 62.59 32.46
N LYS A 763 -20.02 63.22 33.63
CA LYS A 763 -18.64 63.42 34.09
C LYS A 763 -17.96 62.09 34.51
N ALA A 764 -18.69 61.21 35.17
CA ALA A 764 -18.19 59.89 35.53
C ALA A 764 -17.90 59.03 34.25
N ARG A 765 -18.71 59.20 33.21
CA ARG A 765 -18.50 58.50 31.94
C ARG A 765 -17.26 59.03 31.18
N ALA A 766 -17.07 60.33 31.18
CA ALA A 766 -15.89 60.93 30.57
C ALA A 766 -14.59 60.60 31.30
N GLU A 767 -14.65 60.51 32.63
CA GLU A 767 -13.50 60.08 33.45
C GLU A 767 -13.11 58.61 33.20
N ALA A 768 -14.13 57.72 33.07
CA ALA A 768 -13.92 56.29 32.75
C ALA A 768 -13.35 56.10 31.30
N GLU A 769 -13.83 56.90 30.35
CA GLU A 769 -13.28 56.84 28.97
C GLU A 769 -11.85 57.39 28.90
N ALA A 770 -11.51 58.39 29.70
CA ALA A 770 -10.19 58.94 29.79
C ALA A 770 -9.20 57.97 30.45
N GLU A 771 -9.66 57.23 31.47
CA GLU A 771 -8.86 56.19 32.14
C GLU A 771 -8.61 54.98 31.20
N LEU A 772 -9.61 54.60 30.42
CA LEU A 772 -9.47 53.52 29.41
C LEU A 772 -8.50 53.92 28.27
N ALA A 773 -8.53 55.20 27.86
CA ALA A 773 -7.64 55.76 26.86
C ALA A 773 -6.20 55.82 27.38
N ALA A 774 -6.04 56.18 28.65
CA ALA A 774 -4.72 56.19 29.31
C ALA A 774 -4.11 54.79 29.44
N LEU A 775 -4.95 53.81 29.78
CA LEU A 775 -4.52 52.38 29.84
C LEU A 775 -4.11 51.82 28.49
N LYS A 776 -4.83 52.13 27.45
CA LYS A 776 -4.50 51.73 26.06
C LYS A 776 -3.20 52.40 25.60
N LYS A 777 -2.97 53.63 25.93
CA LYS A 777 -1.73 54.35 25.64
C LYS A 777 -0.53 53.75 26.38
N ALA A 778 -0.70 53.45 27.65
CA ALA A 778 0.35 52.79 28.44
C ALA A 778 0.71 51.39 27.90
N GLN A 779 -0.29 50.63 27.40
CA GLN A 779 -0.07 49.34 26.74
C GLN A 779 0.73 49.51 25.45
N GLN A 780 0.39 50.50 24.62
CA GLN A 780 1.09 50.77 23.39
C GLN A 780 2.54 51.27 23.64
N GLU A 781 2.74 52.06 24.67
CA GLU A 781 4.09 52.53 25.06
C GLU A 781 4.95 51.39 25.62
N ALA A 782 4.35 50.46 26.38
CA ALA A 782 5.04 49.25 26.84
C ALA A 782 5.43 48.31 25.70
N GLU A 783 4.53 48.14 24.69
CA GLU A 783 4.81 47.35 23.49
C GLU A 783 5.89 48.01 22.62
N ALA A 784 5.86 49.34 22.48
CA ALA A 784 6.90 50.08 21.77
C ALA A 784 8.28 50.00 22.46
N GLN A 785 8.30 50.00 23.80
CA GLN A 785 9.51 49.81 24.56
C GLN A 785 10.06 48.39 24.44
N ARG A 786 9.19 47.37 24.33
CA ARG A 786 9.61 46.00 24.09
C ARG A 786 10.25 45.84 22.70
N ILE A 787 9.59 46.41 21.68
CA ILE A 787 10.11 46.39 20.31
C ILE A 787 11.44 47.21 20.19
N ALA A 788 11.56 48.29 20.94
CA ALA A 788 12.79 49.07 20.97
C ALA A 788 13.96 48.33 21.69
N ALA A 789 13.60 47.55 22.73
CA ALA A 789 14.56 46.72 23.44
C ALA A 789 15.04 45.51 22.58
N GLU A 790 14.12 44.90 21.79
CA GLU A 790 14.47 43.88 20.84
C GLU A 790 15.36 44.40 19.70
N LYS A 791 15.08 45.61 19.19
CA LYS A 791 15.94 46.23 18.18
C LYS A 791 17.31 46.63 18.72
N ALA A 792 17.38 47.06 19.96
CA ALA A 792 18.67 47.39 20.59
C ALA A 792 19.52 46.14 20.87
N ALA A 793 18.88 44.99 21.06
CA ALA A 793 19.56 43.70 21.21
C ALA A 793 20.14 43.21 19.87
N GLU A 794 19.41 43.46 18.77
CA GLU A 794 19.79 43.08 17.39
C GLU A 794 20.92 43.96 16.85
N GLU A 795 20.97 45.25 17.23
CA GLU A 795 22.07 46.16 16.88
C GLU A 795 23.35 45.92 17.69
N ALA A 796 23.26 45.23 18.83
CA ALA A 796 24.44 44.92 19.65
C ALA A 796 25.23 43.71 19.16
N GLU A 797 24.64 42.86 18.27
CA GLU A 797 25.33 41.70 17.68
C GLU A 797 26.14 42.01 16.40
N ILE A 798 26.07 43.24 15.86
CA ILE A 798 26.68 43.57 14.56
C ILE A 798 28.05 44.29 14.68
N ASN A 799 28.60 44.43 15.87
CA ASN A 799 29.85 45.17 16.01
C ASN A 799 30.94 44.41 16.78
N ILE A 800 31.50 43.38 16.15
CA ILE A 800 32.82 42.85 16.51
C ILE A 800 33.73 42.86 15.27
N PRO A 801 34.80 43.60 15.29
CA PRO A 801 35.69 43.70 14.13
C PRO A 801 36.54 42.44 13.99
N ARG A 802 36.66 42.00 12.75
CA ARG A 802 37.64 41.01 12.31
C ARG A 802 39.04 41.60 12.42
N GLY A 803 39.93 40.91 13.11
CA GLY A 803 41.36 41.14 13.06
C GLY A 803 42.09 39.84 13.35
N LEU A 804 42.78 39.38 12.35
CA LEU A 804 43.66 38.22 12.22
C LEU A 804 44.74 38.17 13.30
N GLU A 805 45.10 36.97 13.79
CA GLU A 805 46.40 36.37 13.44
C GLU A 805 46.57 35.00 14.12
N GLU A 806 47.12 34.10 13.35
CA GLU A 806 47.55 32.75 13.68
C GLU A 806 48.56 32.72 14.82
N ILE A 807 48.58 31.63 15.58
CA ILE A 807 49.79 30.84 15.93
C ILE A 807 49.35 29.53 16.63
N GLU A 808 49.76 28.44 16.04
CA GLU A 808 49.75 27.08 16.59
C GLU A 808 50.95 26.84 17.59
N PRO A 809 51.18 25.62 18.08
CA PRO A 809 50.66 25.01 19.30
C PRO A 809 51.77 24.66 20.32
N GLY A 810 51.39 24.30 21.49
CA GLY A 810 52.37 23.80 22.45
C GLY A 810 51.83 23.36 23.83
N VAL A 811 51.60 22.06 23.93
CA VAL A 811 51.95 21.13 25.02
C VAL A 811 51.67 21.45 26.49
N ALA A 812 50.91 20.53 27.09
CA ALA A 812 50.95 19.98 28.45
C ALA A 812 50.34 20.74 29.63
N GLY A 813 49.37 20.04 30.18
CA GLY A 813 48.74 20.07 31.48
C GLY A 813 49.66 20.22 32.72
N PRO A 814 49.22 19.92 33.91
CA PRO A 814 47.86 19.92 34.48
C PRO A 814 47.77 20.75 35.79
N ALA A 815 46.59 20.78 36.35
CA ALA A 815 46.32 20.92 37.80
C ALA A 815 45.58 22.18 38.30
N THR A 816 44.44 21.85 38.80
CA THR A 816 43.79 22.33 40.06
C THR A 816 43.67 23.83 40.30
N ASN A 817 42.46 24.28 40.42
CA ASN A 817 41.75 24.70 41.64
C ASN A 817 40.55 25.60 41.39
N THR A 818 39.49 25.17 41.90
CA THR A 818 38.38 25.86 42.56
C THR A 818 38.43 27.40 42.63
N ALA A 819 37.45 28.05 42.10
CA ALA A 819 36.85 29.23 42.70
C ALA A 819 35.38 29.37 42.23
N GLU A 820 34.47 29.23 43.18
CA GLU A 820 33.09 29.65 43.12
C GLU A 820 33.00 31.14 42.76
N VAL A 821 32.17 31.45 41.78
CA VAL A 821 31.57 32.78 41.66
C VAL A 821 30.06 32.65 41.55
N ASN A 822 29.38 33.09 42.59
CA ASN A 822 27.94 33.32 42.70
C ASN A 822 27.39 34.04 41.47
N ALA A 823 26.45 33.41 40.83
CA ALA A 823 25.49 34.08 39.97
C ALA A 823 24.13 34.13 40.73
N GLN A 824 23.81 35.31 41.19
CA GLN A 824 22.52 35.62 41.75
C GLN A 824 21.41 35.38 40.73
N LYS A 825 20.51 34.44 41.02
CA LYS A 825 19.22 34.33 40.41
C LYS A 825 18.37 35.55 40.76
N VAL A 826 17.97 36.31 39.76
CA VAL A 826 16.89 37.27 39.90
C VAL A 826 15.58 36.48 39.71
N ASP A 827 14.88 36.29 40.81
CA ASP A 827 13.50 35.73 40.85
C ASP A 827 12.52 36.72 40.20
N ALA A 828 12.06 36.42 39.04
CA ALA A 828 10.87 37.04 38.47
C ALA A 828 9.63 36.44 39.14
N ARG A 829 9.10 37.08 40.16
CA ARG A 829 7.80 36.75 40.72
C ARG A 829 6.70 37.21 39.77
N PRO A 830 5.66 36.39 39.51
CA PRO A 830 4.48 36.84 38.79
C PRO A 830 3.72 37.86 39.64
N ILE A 831 3.30 38.96 39.02
CA ILE A 831 2.44 39.95 39.63
C ILE A 831 1.05 39.32 39.80
N VAL A 832 0.66 39.05 41.05
CA VAL A 832 -0.68 38.60 41.38
C VAL A 832 -1.57 39.86 41.48
N LEU A 833 -2.52 39.99 40.57
CA LEU A 833 -3.54 41.00 40.62
C LEU A 833 -4.49 40.74 41.79
N SER A 834 -4.89 41.78 42.46
CA SER A 834 -5.80 41.65 43.61
C SER A 834 -7.21 41.19 43.19
N PRO A 835 -7.93 40.42 44.00
CA PRO A 835 -9.25 39.87 43.69
C PRO A 835 -10.34 40.88 43.31
N SER A 836 -10.11 42.14 43.59
CA SER A 836 -11.03 43.25 43.23
C SER A 836 -10.85 43.72 41.79
N LEU A 837 -9.67 43.50 41.21
CA LEU A 837 -9.40 43.83 39.80
C LEU A 837 -9.85 42.71 38.84
N GLU A 838 -9.70 41.45 39.25
CA GLU A 838 -10.20 40.31 38.48
C GLU A 838 -11.71 40.38 38.29
N ARG A 839 -12.48 40.72 39.35
CA ARG A 839 -13.94 40.88 39.26
C ARG A 839 -14.36 42.00 38.30
N LYS A 840 -13.61 43.10 38.26
CA LYS A 840 -13.92 44.21 37.34
C LYS A 840 -13.57 43.86 35.87
N VAL A 841 -12.59 43.00 35.63
CA VAL A 841 -12.22 42.53 34.30
C VAL A 841 -13.24 41.50 33.82
N GLU A 842 -13.72 40.59 34.69
CA GLU A 842 -14.76 39.62 34.32
C GLU A 842 -16.10 40.31 34.02
N GLU A 843 -16.54 41.29 34.87
CA GLU A 843 -17.76 42.07 34.59
C GLU A 843 -17.67 42.92 33.31
N ALA A 844 -16.47 43.36 32.89
CA ALA A 844 -16.28 44.07 31.65
C ALA A 844 -16.26 43.11 30.43
N ALA A 845 -15.76 41.88 30.62
CA ALA A 845 -15.74 40.84 29.59
C ALA A 845 -17.16 40.31 29.30
N ASP A 846 -17.97 40.09 30.33
CA ASP A 846 -19.37 39.65 30.19
C ASP A 846 -20.27 40.70 29.50
N LYS A 847 -20.01 41.99 29.73
CA LYS A 847 -20.76 43.07 29.06
C LYS A 847 -20.34 43.30 27.60
N ALA A 848 -19.12 42.85 27.21
CA ALA A 848 -18.63 42.93 25.84
C ALA A 848 -19.07 41.71 24.99
N ALA A 849 -19.33 40.55 25.62
CA ALA A 849 -19.71 39.32 24.92
C ALA A 849 -21.17 39.32 24.39
N ILE A 850 -22.01 40.27 24.77
CA ILE A 850 -23.42 40.28 24.36
C ILE A 850 -23.70 41.03 23.02
N GLN A 851 -22.67 41.58 22.34
CA GLN A 851 -22.90 42.39 21.15
C GLN A 851 -22.14 42.00 19.86
N LEU A 852 -21.64 40.77 19.74
CA LEU A 852 -21.01 40.31 18.51
C LEU A 852 -21.46 38.89 18.10
N VAL A 853 -22.76 38.75 17.80
CA VAL A 853 -23.22 37.61 16.97
C VAL A 853 -23.29 38.13 15.55
N PRO A 854 -22.46 37.65 14.58
CA PRO A 854 -22.59 38.03 13.19
C PRO A 854 -23.96 37.56 12.67
N LYS A 855 -24.80 38.47 12.18
CA LYS A 855 -26.04 38.12 11.48
C LYS A 855 -25.67 37.17 10.33
N LYS A 856 -26.25 35.96 10.34
CA LYS A 856 -26.12 35.04 9.19
C LYS A 856 -26.54 35.77 7.92
N PRO A 857 -25.77 35.67 6.81
CA PRO A 857 -26.12 36.34 5.56
C PRO A 857 -27.48 35.86 5.09
N SER A 858 -28.26 36.77 4.54
CA SER A 858 -29.61 36.48 4.04
C SER A 858 -29.57 35.48 2.88
N LEU A 859 -30.66 34.79 2.63
CA LEU A 859 -30.81 33.85 1.52
C LEU A 859 -30.38 34.46 0.19
N TRP A 860 -30.65 35.76 -0.02
CA TRP A 860 -30.28 36.53 -1.21
C TRP A 860 -28.76 36.74 -1.32
N GLN A 861 -28.08 36.99 -0.23
CA GLN A 861 -26.61 37.12 -0.20
C GLN A 861 -25.92 35.76 -0.43
N ARG A 862 -26.50 34.67 0.02
CA ARG A 862 -26.02 33.32 -0.28
C ARG A 862 -26.18 32.92 -1.75
N ILE A 863 -27.29 33.31 -2.34
CA ILE A 863 -27.53 33.10 -3.79
C ILE A 863 -26.55 33.96 -4.62
N LYS A 864 -26.33 35.22 -4.22
CA LYS A 864 -25.38 36.12 -4.91
C LYS A 864 -23.94 35.58 -4.82
N PHE A 865 -23.53 35.03 -3.67
CA PHE A 865 -22.21 34.41 -3.50
C PHE A 865 -22.01 33.21 -4.42
N LEU A 866 -23.03 32.39 -4.65
CA LEU A 866 -22.99 31.26 -5.58
C LEU A 866 -22.73 31.69 -7.05
N PHE A 867 -23.15 32.88 -7.44
CA PHE A 867 -23.01 33.36 -8.80
C PHE A 867 -21.85 34.34 -9.01
N THR A 868 -21.37 35.00 -7.97
CA THR A 868 -20.37 36.10 -8.12
C THR A 868 -19.10 35.89 -7.30
N GLY A 869 -19.07 34.93 -6.38
CA GLY A 869 -17.92 34.67 -5.49
C GLY A 869 -17.64 35.82 -4.49
N ARG A 870 -18.57 36.76 -4.26
CA ARG A 870 -18.44 37.90 -3.32
C ARG A 870 -19.65 37.99 -2.40
N LEU A 871 -19.41 38.34 -1.16
CA LEU A 871 -20.44 38.45 -0.10
C LEU A 871 -20.99 39.85 0.07
N ASP A 872 -20.54 40.87 -0.72
CA ASP A 872 -20.95 42.25 -0.60
C ASP A 872 -22.31 42.51 -1.23
#